data_d299dae0d7c07e05ef13dd4ee944bde0
#
_entry.id   d299dae0d7c07e05ef13dd4ee944bde0
#
_cell.length_a   1.000
_cell.length_b   1.000
_cell.length_c   1.000
_cell.angle_alpha   90.00
_cell.angle_beta   90.00
_cell.angle_gamma   90.00
#
_symmetry.space_group_name_H-M   'P 1'
#
loop_
_entity.id
_entity.type
_entity.pdbx_description
1 polymer ?
#
loop_
_entity_poly.entity_id
_entity_poly.type
_entity_poly.pdbx_seq_one_letter_code
_entity_poly.pdbx_strand_id
1 'polypeptide(L)'
;MSKPEDFQQYNQAKGFTPGGASEDPERPIDLALGRQTGQGCAEATGDDEPFEQKLARIKRELDAVPALPGVYLWKDKTGQVIYVGKAKQLRARMRQYVNFQDDRAKIPLLVDQISSFEYIVVGNEHESLVLEKNLINQYAPWFNADFKDDKSYPFIALTKGDVFPAIKYTREKHRADTRYFGPYTDSRAARRMVDIARRVVPICASSCADWRSLKRKMEKDPLACMTSDVRPCFDAHVGLGPGACCGRVTPEQYAANVKRVERFLSGQHREFVEELAEEMQQAAAELDFERAGRIKARIDTINGLCDKQHAVSSRNLNADVIGFYREETIAGVHVLMVREGRIINSNEFVLNRGLDVPDEDLLHMFLLRYYDTTTSIPHEVIVRRLPEDVDAMCDWLTEKLASSHGAKVRFASPERGEKADLVTMAEQNAKHTLMRYKVRTNYEDKRINDALLQLESALALDAPPLRIECFDISTNHGTYTVASMVVFTNGRPDKSQYRRFKIKAQLDEANDFLSMQEVMSRRYCAERMADERFGKKPDLIILDGGLPQLNAVIEQFDRMGVTDIALCGLAKRDEELFVPWQDTGPVVLPSGSASLYLVKQVRDEAHRFAITFHRELRGKGMTASILDEVAGLGPVRKKALLKHFKSFKNLKAASLQDILDAKVVPVEVANELYAVLRQYNTEAKSEVVVGGEGEA
;
A
#
# COMPACT_ATOMS: atom_id res chain seq x y z
N MET A 1 4.05 -26.20 -12.03
CA MET A 1 3.72 -26.64 -13.40
C MET A 1 2.21 -26.61 -13.54
N SER A 2 1.66 -25.47 -13.93
CA SER A 2 0.24 -25.30 -14.26
C SER A 2 0.00 -25.86 -15.67
N LYS A 3 -1.01 -26.70 -15.79
CA LYS A 3 -1.36 -27.41 -17.03
C LYS A 3 -1.99 -26.44 -18.06
N PRO A 4 -1.94 -26.77 -19.37
CA PRO A 4 -2.57 -25.95 -20.43
C PRO A 4 -4.09 -25.71 -20.25
N GLU A 5 -4.77 -26.53 -19.46
CA GLU A 5 -6.21 -26.44 -19.17
C GLU A 5 -6.56 -25.16 -18.34
N ASP A 6 -5.64 -24.64 -17.53
CA ASP A 6 -5.86 -23.41 -16.75
C ASP A 6 -5.99 -22.16 -17.64
N PHE A 7 -5.46 -22.24 -18.85
CA PHE A 7 -5.48 -21.16 -19.84
C PHE A 7 -6.85 -21.00 -20.53
N GLN A 8 -7.54 -22.11 -20.81
CA GLN A 8 -8.88 -22.05 -21.42
C GLN A 8 -9.94 -21.62 -20.40
N GLN A 9 -9.83 -22.05 -19.15
CA GLN A 9 -10.74 -21.63 -18.08
C GLN A 9 -10.60 -20.14 -17.73
N TYR A 10 -9.38 -19.58 -17.82
CA TYR A 10 -9.14 -18.16 -17.58
C TYR A 10 -9.80 -17.26 -18.63
N ASN A 11 -9.78 -17.65 -19.90
CA ASN A 11 -10.43 -16.91 -20.99
C ASN A 11 -11.95 -16.99 -20.93
N GLN A 12 -12.51 -18.14 -20.51
CA GLN A 12 -13.96 -18.30 -20.31
C GLN A 12 -14.48 -17.51 -19.11
N ALA A 13 -13.71 -17.38 -18.02
CA ALA A 13 -14.09 -16.62 -16.83
C ALA A 13 -14.14 -15.10 -17.07
N LYS A 14 -13.47 -14.58 -18.12
CA LYS A 14 -13.48 -13.16 -18.50
C LYS A 14 -14.46 -12.81 -19.63
N GLY A 15 -15.28 -13.75 -20.12
CA GLY A 15 -16.23 -13.50 -21.21
C GLY A 15 -15.56 -13.14 -22.55
N PHE A 16 -14.33 -13.60 -22.76
CA PHE A 16 -13.58 -13.37 -23.99
C PHE A 16 -13.99 -14.42 -25.01
N THR A 17 -14.94 -14.10 -25.88
CA THR A 17 -15.23 -14.83 -27.11
C THR A 17 -14.29 -14.32 -28.20
N PRO A 18 -13.49 -15.20 -28.84
CA PRO A 18 -12.73 -14.82 -30.03
C PRO A 18 -13.71 -14.57 -31.15
N GLY A 19 -13.82 -13.32 -31.61
CA GLY A 19 -14.61 -13.02 -32.82
C GLY A 19 -15.81 -12.10 -32.64
N GLY A 20 -15.65 -11.00 -31.91
CA GLY A 20 -16.56 -9.85 -31.95
C GLY A 20 -15.78 -8.62 -32.38
N ALA A 21 -15.53 -8.45 -33.65
CA ALA A 21 -15.09 -7.18 -34.20
C ALA A 21 -16.23 -6.18 -33.99
N SER A 22 -16.05 -5.18 -33.09
CA SER A 22 -16.84 -3.97 -33.13
C SER A 22 -16.39 -3.20 -34.37
N GLU A 23 -17.28 -3.05 -35.33
CA GLU A 23 -17.13 -2.18 -36.48
C GLU A 23 -17.09 -0.71 -36.00
N ASP A 24 -15.90 -0.25 -35.67
CA ASP A 24 -15.48 1.13 -35.82
C ASP A 24 -13.93 1.15 -35.88
N PRO A 25 -13.34 1.07 -37.07
CA PRO A 25 -11.91 1.15 -37.23
C PRO A 25 -11.53 2.62 -37.23
N GLU A 26 -11.06 3.16 -36.09
CA GLU A 26 -10.10 4.25 -36.16
C GLU A 26 -8.96 3.77 -37.06
N ARG A 27 -8.73 4.51 -38.13
CA ARG A 27 -7.85 4.22 -39.27
C ARG A 27 -6.58 3.49 -38.85
N PRO A 28 -6.18 2.45 -39.59
CA PRO A 28 -4.85 1.88 -39.43
C PRO A 28 -3.83 3.00 -39.50
N ILE A 29 -2.90 3.03 -38.55
CA ILE A 29 -1.74 3.92 -38.61
C ILE A 29 -1.11 3.67 -39.99
N ASP A 30 -1.12 4.70 -40.82
CA ASP A 30 -0.61 4.62 -42.18
C ASP A 30 0.90 4.33 -42.14
N LEU A 31 1.29 3.05 -42.21
CA LEU A 31 2.64 2.51 -42.19
C LEU A 31 3.46 2.91 -43.43
N ALA A 32 2.90 3.79 -44.29
CA ALA A 32 3.46 4.17 -45.60
C ALA A 32 4.61 5.16 -45.56
N LEU A 33 5.16 5.51 -44.38
CA LEU A 33 6.35 6.37 -44.29
C LEU A 33 7.62 5.54 -44.23
N GLY A 34 8.07 4.95 -45.38
CA GLY A 34 9.45 4.52 -45.61
C GLY A 34 10.12 3.61 -44.57
N ARG A 35 9.38 3.01 -43.66
CA ARG A 35 9.87 2.13 -42.57
C ARG A 35 10.14 0.76 -43.12
N GLN A 36 11.33 0.20 -42.87
CA GLN A 36 11.64 -1.18 -43.19
C GLN A 36 10.90 -2.08 -42.17
N THR A 37 9.94 -2.84 -42.66
CA THR A 37 9.25 -3.89 -41.90
C THR A 37 9.71 -5.24 -42.43
N GLY A 38 9.88 -6.21 -41.55
CA GLY A 38 10.18 -7.57 -41.91
C GLY A 38 9.40 -8.57 -41.06
N GLN A 39 9.03 -9.67 -41.69
CA GLN A 39 8.42 -10.82 -41.06
C GLN A 39 9.36 -12.00 -41.15
N GLY A 40 9.59 -12.70 -40.04
CA GLY A 40 10.10 -14.05 -40.08
C GLY A 40 8.91 -14.95 -40.39
N CYS A 41 8.74 -15.30 -41.67
CA CYS A 41 7.66 -16.17 -42.10
C CYS A 41 7.87 -17.57 -41.58
N ALA A 42 6.95 -18.05 -40.74
CA ALA A 42 6.65 -19.45 -40.66
C ALA A 42 5.60 -19.74 -41.70
N GLU A 43 5.90 -20.49 -42.73
CA GLU A 43 4.89 -21.38 -43.32
C GLU A 43 4.37 -22.23 -42.16
N ALA A 44 3.05 -22.34 -42.01
CA ALA A 44 2.41 -23.09 -40.94
C ALA A 44 2.87 -24.58 -41.02
N THR A 45 3.99 -24.86 -40.36
CA THR A 45 4.43 -26.24 -40.14
C THR A 45 3.55 -26.79 -39.02
N GLY A 46 3.00 -27.97 -39.24
CA GLY A 46 2.01 -28.61 -38.39
C GLY A 46 2.42 -28.69 -36.93
N ASP A 47 1.46 -29.02 -36.07
CA ASP A 47 1.50 -29.00 -34.59
C ASP A 47 2.66 -29.75 -33.89
N ASP A 48 3.60 -30.35 -34.63
CA ASP A 48 4.62 -31.31 -34.18
C ASP A 48 6.09 -30.90 -34.47
N GLU A 49 6.42 -29.60 -34.70
CA GLU A 49 7.82 -29.22 -34.86
C GLU A 49 8.58 -29.38 -33.52
N PRO A 50 9.65 -30.25 -33.47
CA PRO A 50 10.44 -30.41 -32.24
C PRO A 50 11.06 -29.07 -31.81
N PHE A 51 11.08 -28.80 -30.49
CA PHE A 51 11.59 -27.53 -29.91
C PHE A 51 12.96 -27.11 -30.43
N GLU A 52 13.91 -28.07 -30.58
CA GLU A 52 15.26 -27.79 -31.08
C GLU A 52 15.26 -27.34 -32.56
N GLN A 53 14.40 -27.91 -33.38
CA GLN A 53 14.26 -27.55 -34.81
C GLN A 53 13.63 -26.16 -34.93
N LYS A 54 12.58 -25.88 -34.16
CA LYS A 54 11.96 -24.58 -34.07
C LYS A 54 12.97 -23.51 -33.67
N LEU A 55 13.76 -23.76 -32.62
CA LEU A 55 14.78 -22.84 -32.14
C LEU A 55 15.88 -22.59 -33.20
N ALA A 56 16.33 -23.63 -33.90
CA ALA A 56 17.31 -23.51 -34.96
C ALA A 56 16.77 -22.74 -36.17
N ARG A 57 15.48 -22.88 -36.50
CA ARG A 57 14.80 -22.11 -37.54
C ARG A 57 14.75 -20.62 -37.16
N ILE A 58 14.23 -20.30 -35.98
CA ILE A 58 14.14 -18.89 -35.49
C ILE A 58 15.52 -18.25 -35.46
N LYS A 59 16.57 -18.94 -34.99
CA LYS A 59 17.93 -18.44 -34.98
C LYS A 59 18.43 -18.07 -36.38
N ARG A 60 18.17 -18.88 -37.39
CA ARG A 60 18.54 -18.57 -38.78
C ARG A 60 17.76 -17.37 -39.34
N GLU A 61 16.48 -17.27 -39.05
CA GLU A 61 15.64 -16.16 -39.48
C GLU A 61 16.11 -14.84 -38.83
N LEU A 62 16.56 -14.87 -37.57
CA LEU A 62 17.13 -13.72 -36.87
C LEU A 62 18.43 -13.19 -37.47
N ASP A 63 19.13 -14.00 -38.28
CA ASP A 63 20.34 -13.53 -39.01
C ASP A 63 20.01 -12.46 -40.06
N ALA A 64 18.78 -12.49 -40.58
CA ALA A 64 18.31 -11.51 -41.57
C ALA A 64 17.79 -10.20 -40.91
N VAL A 65 17.55 -10.19 -39.60
CA VAL A 65 17.09 -8.99 -38.90
C VAL A 65 18.17 -7.92 -38.85
N PRO A 66 17.88 -6.66 -39.20
CA PRO A 66 18.89 -5.59 -39.19
C PRO A 66 19.37 -5.25 -37.76
N ALA A 67 20.62 -4.82 -37.63
CA ALA A 67 21.19 -4.33 -36.37
C ALA A 67 20.89 -2.84 -36.20
N LEU A 68 19.63 -2.45 -36.25
CA LEU A 68 19.10 -1.09 -36.16
C LEU A 68 18.12 -0.97 -34.98
N PRO A 69 17.83 0.24 -34.51
CA PRO A 69 16.80 0.49 -33.52
C PRO A 69 15.41 0.08 -34.05
N GLY A 70 14.58 -0.47 -33.17
CA GLY A 70 13.24 -0.85 -33.56
C GLY A 70 12.44 -1.55 -32.47
N VAL A 71 11.27 -2.01 -32.87
CA VAL A 71 10.34 -2.79 -32.04
C VAL A 71 10.14 -4.16 -32.65
N TYR A 72 10.10 -5.19 -31.81
CA TYR A 72 9.85 -6.57 -32.23
C TYR A 72 8.63 -7.13 -31.51
N LEU A 73 7.91 -8.02 -32.21
CA LEU A 73 6.71 -8.69 -31.75
C LEU A 73 6.94 -10.19 -31.84
N TRP A 74 6.86 -10.87 -30.70
CA TRP A 74 6.86 -12.34 -30.69
C TRP A 74 5.42 -12.83 -30.80
N LYS A 75 5.20 -13.82 -31.67
CA LYS A 75 3.89 -14.40 -31.93
C LYS A 75 3.88 -15.88 -31.62
N ASP A 76 2.74 -16.38 -31.16
CA ASP A 76 2.49 -17.80 -30.94
C ASP A 76 2.11 -18.55 -32.26
N LYS A 77 1.81 -19.84 -32.16
CA LYS A 77 1.38 -20.67 -33.28
C LYS A 77 0.07 -20.21 -33.93
N THR A 78 -0.75 -19.44 -33.24
CA THR A 78 -2.01 -18.88 -33.77
C THR A 78 -1.80 -17.54 -34.48
N GLY A 79 -0.58 -17.02 -34.47
CA GLY A 79 -0.25 -15.70 -34.99
C GLY A 79 -0.60 -14.56 -34.02
N GLN A 80 -1.05 -14.88 -32.80
CA GLN A 80 -1.33 -13.87 -31.78
C GLN A 80 -0.02 -13.28 -31.22
N VAL A 81 0.03 -11.95 -31.06
CA VAL A 81 1.16 -11.28 -30.44
C VAL A 81 1.17 -11.58 -28.94
N ILE A 82 2.22 -12.27 -28.48
CA ILE A 82 2.37 -12.70 -27.09
C ILE A 82 3.34 -11.81 -26.30
N TYR A 83 4.24 -11.09 -27.00
CA TYR A 83 5.16 -10.15 -26.38
C TYR A 83 5.57 -9.05 -27.39
N VAL A 84 5.68 -7.83 -26.92
CA VAL A 84 6.22 -6.67 -27.65
C VAL A 84 7.40 -6.13 -26.87
N GLY A 85 8.51 -5.83 -27.56
CA GLY A 85 9.67 -5.23 -26.96
C GLY A 85 10.45 -4.36 -27.93
N LYS A 86 11.20 -3.41 -27.41
CA LYS A 86 12.09 -2.54 -28.19
C LYS A 86 13.55 -2.94 -28.08
N ALA A 87 14.36 -2.47 -29.02
CA ALA A 87 15.80 -2.67 -28.99
C ALA A 87 16.56 -1.53 -29.66
N LYS A 88 17.73 -1.19 -29.14
CA LYS A 88 18.74 -0.35 -29.82
C LYS A 88 19.33 -1.07 -31.02
N GLN A 89 19.43 -2.40 -30.93
CA GLN A 89 19.87 -3.29 -31.98
C GLN A 89 18.96 -4.54 -31.98
N LEU A 90 17.99 -4.55 -32.87
CA LEU A 90 16.98 -5.60 -32.97
C LEU A 90 17.57 -7.01 -32.97
N ARG A 91 18.54 -7.28 -33.89
CA ARG A 91 19.17 -8.60 -34.02
C ARG A 91 19.82 -9.05 -32.71
N ALA A 92 20.58 -8.21 -32.06
CA ALA A 92 21.30 -8.54 -30.82
C ALA A 92 20.31 -8.88 -29.69
N ARG A 93 19.30 -8.02 -29.51
CA ARG A 93 18.29 -8.20 -28.45
C ARG A 93 17.43 -9.44 -28.67
N MET A 94 16.96 -9.66 -29.88
CA MET A 94 16.11 -10.83 -30.17
C MET A 94 16.89 -12.15 -30.03
N ARG A 95 18.20 -12.15 -30.36
CA ARG A 95 19.09 -13.31 -30.16
C ARG A 95 19.32 -13.65 -28.69
N GLN A 96 19.32 -12.67 -27.78
CA GLN A 96 19.46 -12.90 -26.34
C GLN A 96 18.37 -13.83 -25.83
N TYR A 97 17.12 -13.68 -26.31
CA TYR A 97 16.00 -14.55 -25.93
C TYR A 97 16.26 -16.01 -26.37
N VAL A 98 16.55 -16.23 -27.63
CA VAL A 98 16.69 -17.58 -28.19
C VAL A 98 18.01 -18.28 -27.85
N ASN A 99 18.98 -17.54 -27.32
CA ASN A 99 20.24 -18.07 -26.78
C ASN A 99 20.19 -18.27 -25.27
N PHE A 100 19.07 -17.97 -24.60
CA PHE A 100 18.93 -18.05 -23.15
C PHE A 100 20.03 -17.27 -22.40
N GLN A 101 20.48 -16.17 -22.98
CA GLN A 101 21.47 -15.25 -22.38
C GLN A 101 20.81 -14.20 -21.48
N ASP A 102 19.51 -14.26 -21.35
CA ASP A 102 18.71 -13.41 -20.48
C ASP A 102 18.26 -14.28 -19.29
N ASP A 103 18.73 -13.98 -18.10
CA ASP A 103 18.53 -14.78 -16.87
C ASP A 103 17.07 -14.73 -16.34
N ARG A 104 16.15 -14.08 -17.05
CA ARG A 104 14.76 -13.96 -16.65
C ARG A 104 14.04 -15.31 -16.77
N ALA A 105 13.43 -15.77 -15.66
CA ALA A 105 12.75 -17.07 -15.59
C ALA A 105 11.57 -17.23 -16.60
N LYS A 106 11.04 -16.11 -17.14
CA LYS A 106 10.02 -16.11 -18.21
C LYS A 106 10.56 -16.50 -19.59
N ILE A 107 11.83 -16.26 -19.84
CA ILE A 107 12.37 -16.43 -21.18
C ILE A 107 12.20 -17.85 -21.69
N PRO A 108 12.44 -18.91 -20.93
CA PRO A 108 12.17 -20.27 -21.38
C PRO A 108 10.69 -20.50 -21.74
N LEU A 109 9.76 -19.95 -20.94
CA LEU A 109 8.33 -20.07 -21.20
C LEU A 109 7.89 -19.27 -22.41
N LEU A 110 8.43 -18.06 -22.59
CA LEU A 110 8.19 -17.25 -23.77
C LEU A 110 8.73 -17.94 -25.03
N VAL A 111 9.99 -18.38 -25.00
CA VAL A 111 10.65 -19.05 -26.13
C VAL A 111 9.95 -20.34 -26.51
N ASP A 112 9.40 -21.07 -25.54
CA ASP A 112 8.57 -22.26 -25.79
C ASP A 112 7.31 -21.93 -26.60
N GLN A 113 6.70 -20.78 -26.37
CA GLN A 113 5.49 -20.34 -27.05
C GLN A 113 5.73 -19.59 -28.37
N ILE A 114 6.93 -19.03 -28.59
CA ILE A 114 7.24 -18.32 -29.81
C ILE A 114 7.17 -19.29 -31.01
N SER A 115 6.38 -18.93 -32.03
CA SER A 115 6.34 -19.61 -33.33
C SER A 115 6.89 -18.74 -34.45
N SER A 116 6.64 -17.44 -34.41
CA SER A 116 7.10 -16.47 -35.39
C SER A 116 7.35 -15.11 -34.78
N PHE A 117 7.90 -14.19 -35.57
CA PHE A 117 8.13 -12.82 -35.12
C PHE A 117 7.93 -11.81 -36.23
N GLU A 118 7.65 -10.59 -35.83
CA GLU A 118 7.69 -9.39 -36.69
C GLU A 118 8.62 -8.36 -36.06
N TYR A 119 9.14 -7.47 -36.90
CA TYR A 119 9.90 -6.33 -36.43
C TYR A 119 9.63 -5.09 -37.28
N ILE A 120 9.78 -3.92 -36.66
CA ILE A 120 9.65 -2.60 -37.29
C ILE A 120 10.88 -1.81 -36.96
N VAL A 121 11.63 -1.41 -37.98
CA VAL A 121 12.80 -0.54 -37.84
C VAL A 121 12.34 0.90 -37.73
N VAL A 122 12.93 1.64 -36.80
CA VAL A 122 12.65 3.07 -36.59
C VAL A 122 13.93 3.90 -36.67
N GLY A 123 13.80 5.21 -36.80
CA GLY A 123 14.93 6.11 -36.98
C GLY A 123 15.80 6.30 -35.74
N ASN A 124 15.20 6.19 -34.55
CA ASN A 124 15.89 6.42 -33.28
C ASN A 124 15.21 5.67 -32.10
N GLU A 125 15.85 5.69 -30.93
CA GLU A 125 15.35 5.04 -29.72
C GLU A 125 14.05 5.66 -29.20
N HIS A 126 13.86 6.96 -29.38
CA HIS A 126 12.64 7.66 -29.00
C HIS A 126 11.43 7.13 -29.78
N GLU A 127 11.57 6.98 -31.11
CA GLU A 127 10.51 6.40 -31.94
C GLU A 127 10.20 4.96 -31.53
N SER A 128 11.24 4.17 -31.18
CA SER A 128 11.03 2.79 -30.71
C SER A 128 10.22 2.74 -29.42
N LEU A 129 10.45 3.67 -28.51
CA LEU A 129 9.73 3.78 -27.25
C LEU A 129 8.23 4.07 -27.46
N VAL A 130 7.94 5.08 -28.29
CA VAL A 130 6.56 5.47 -28.63
C VAL A 130 5.82 4.35 -29.36
N LEU A 131 6.51 3.69 -30.29
CA LEU A 131 5.94 2.58 -31.07
C LEU A 131 5.69 1.35 -30.19
N GLU A 132 6.64 0.96 -29.32
CA GLU A 132 6.47 -0.14 -28.37
C GLU A 132 5.22 0.05 -27.53
N LYS A 133 5.09 1.24 -26.92
CA LYS A 133 3.91 1.60 -26.12
C LYS A 133 2.59 1.45 -26.90
N ASN A 134 2.54 1.98 -28.12
CA ASN A 134 1.34 1.92 -28.95
C ASN A 134 0.97 0.48 -29.30
N LEU A 135 1.98 -0.37 -29.60
CA LEU A 135 1.77 -1.77 -29.91
C LEU A 135 1.37 -2.58 -28.65
N ILE A 136 1.94 -2.29 -27.48
CA ILE A 136 1.50 -2.90 -26.22
C ILE A 136 0.03 -2.56 -25.93
N ASN A 137 -0.37 -1.30 -26.10
CA ASN A 137 -1.76 -0.88 -25.91
C ASN A 137 -2.71 -1.52 -26.94
N GLN A 138 -2.26 -1.68 -28.20
CA GLN A 138 -3.04 -2.26 -29.28
C GLN A 138 -3.26 -3.77 -29.12
N TYR A 139 -2.18 -4.51 -28.83
CA TYR A 139 -2.22 -5.96 -28.79
C TYR A 139 -2.45 -6.54 -27.40
N ALA A 140 -2.27 -5.76 -26.34
CA ALA A 140 -2.35 -6.19 -24.93
C ALA A 140 -1.66 -7.57 -24.71
N PRO A 141 -0.36 -7.72 -25.05
CA PRO A 141 0.29 -9.02 -25.14
C PRO A 141 0.44 -9.66 -23.77
N TRP A 142 0.23 -10.98 -23.71
CA TRP A 142 0.15 -11.69 -22.44
C TRP A 142 1.45 -11.71 -21.62
N PHE A 143 2.61 -11.69 -22.28
CA PHE A 143 3.92 -11.66 -21.60
C PHE A 143 4.40 -10.24 -21.25
N ASN A 144 3.74 -9.19 -21.72
CA ASN A 144 3.94 -7.86 -21.20
C ASN A 144 3.19 -7.68 -19.86
N ALA A 145 3.70 -6.82 -18.99
CA ALA A 145 3.03 -6.59 -17.69
C ALA A 145 1.64 -5.96 -17.89
N ASP A 146 0.65 -6.48 -17.18
CA ASP A 146 -0.71 -5.98 -17.19
C ASP A 146 -0.99 -5.20 -15.90
N PHE A 147 -1.61 -4.05 -16.03
CA PHE A 147 -2.04 -3.23 -14.90
C PHE A 147 -3.45 -3.63 -14.51
N LYS A 148 -3.65 -4.14 -13.30
CA LYS A 148 -4.97 -4.58 -12.83
C LYS A 148 -5.94 -3.45 -12.48
N ASP A 149 -5.47 -2.22 -12.37
CA ASP A 149 -6.34 -1.07 -12.16
C ASP A 149 -6.85 -0.53 -13.51
N ASP A 150 -7.84 -1.23 -14.06
CA ASP A 150 -8.69 -0.75 -15.17
C ASP A 150 -9.71 0.31 -14.70
N LYS A 151 -9.56 0.80 -13.48
CA LYS A 151 -10.35 1.91 -12.97
C LYS A 151 -9.79 3.19 -13.57
N SER A 152 -10.57 3.81 -14.45
CA SER A 152 -10.29 5.18 -14.90
C SER A 152 -10.18 6.08 -13.68
N TYR A 153 -8.96 6.57 -13.41
CA TYR A 153 -8.71 7.49 -12.29
C TYR A 153 -9.55 8.75 -12.44
N PRO A 154 -10.04 9.33 -11.35
CA PRO A 154 -10.72 10.59 -11.40
C PRO A 154 -9.74 11.73 -11.71
N PHE A 155 -10.18 12.62 -12.60
CA PHE A 155 -9.50 13.84 -12.99
C PHE A 155 -10.39 15.06 -12.73
N ILE A 156 -9.79 16.22 -12.58
CA ILE A 156 -10.45 17.49 -12.69
C ILE A 156 -10.23 17.99 -14.11
N ALA A 157 -11.31 18.29 -14.80
CA ALA A 157 -11.28 18.78 -16.18
C ALA A 157 -11.73 20.23 -16.26
N LEU A 158 -11.02 21.01 -17.08
CA LEU A 158 -11.33 22.38 -17.43
C LEU A 158 -11.57 22.45 -18.94
N THR A 159 -12.80 22.77 -19.36
CA THR A 159 -13.26 22.71 -20.76
C THR A 159 -12.78 23.93 -21.55
N LYS A 160 -11.51 23.91 -22.02
CA LYS A 160 -10.89 25.05 -22.73
C LYS A 160 -11.53 25.39 -24.08
N GLY A 161 -12.19 24.45 -24.72
CA GLY A 161 -12.89 24.67 -25.99
C GLY A 161 -14.16 25.52 -25.85
N ASP A 162 -14.65 25.75 -24.64
CA ASP A 162 -15.80 26.59 -24.38
C ASP A 162 -15.39 28.06 -24.24
N VAL A 163 -16.23 29.01 -24.67
CA VAL A 163 -16.00 30.45 -24.48
C VAL A 163 -15.92 30.81 -22.99
N PHE A 164 -16.70 30.12 -22.15
CA PHE A 164 -16.62 30.17 -20.72
C PHE A 164 -16.25 28.77 -20.18
N PRO A 165 -14.95 28.43 -20.07
CA PRO A 165 -14.51 27.14 -19.57
C PRO A 165 -15.12 26.80 -18.21
N ALA A 166 -15.61 25.57 -18.05
CA ALA A 166 -16.16 25.09 -16.79
C ALA A 166 -15.28 24.02 -16.18
N ILE A 167 -15.24 24.03 -14.84
CA ILE A 167 -14.56 22.99 -14.08
C ILE A 167 -15.50 21.82 -13.80
N LYS A 168 -15.02 20.59 -13.97
CA LYS A 168 -15.75 19.37 -13.60
C LYS A 168 -14.82 18.31 -13.04
N TYR A 169 -15.36 17.44 -12.19
CA TYR A 169 -14.82 16.13 -11.90
C TYR A 169 -15.21 15.16 -13.03
N THR A 170 -14.29 14.33 -13.49
CA THR A 170 -14.57 13.38 -14.57
C THR A 170 -13.68 12.12 -14.48
N ARG A 171 -14.16 11.05 -15.12
CA ARG A 171 -13.41 9.83 -15.45
C ARG A 171 -13.45 9.52 -16.94
N GLU A 172 -13.90 10.46 -17.74
CA GLU A 172 -14.01 10.31 -19.19
C GLU A 172 -12.63 10.25 -19.85
N LYS A 173 -12.56 9.66 -21.05
CA LYS A 173 -11.37 9.73 -21.90
C LYS A 173 -11.00 11.19 -22.17
N HIS A 174 -9.71 11.47 -22.21
CA HIS A 174 -9.19 12.82 -22.41
C HIS A 174 -9.56 13.35 -23.80
N ARG A 175 -10.01 14.59 -23.85
CA ARG A 175 -10.36 15.33 -25.08
C ARG A 175 -9.29 16.38 -25.33
N ALA A 176 -8.99 16.64 -26.59
CA ALA A 176 -7.98 17.64 -27.00
C ALA A 176 -8.35 19.09 -26.59
N ASP A 177 -9.65 19.40 -26.50
CA ASP A 177 -10.19 20.71 -26.14
C ASP A 177 -10.34 20.94 -24.62
N THR A 178 -9.86 20.00 -23.81
CA THR A 178 -10.04 20.01 -22.36
C THR A 178 -8.70 19.80 -21.65
N ARG A 179 -8.41 20.62 -20.65
CA ARG A 179 -7.24 20.43 -19.80
C ARG A 179 -7.61 19.61 -18.58
N TYR A 180 -6.80 18.61 -18.27
CA TYR A 180 -7.02 17.70 -17.16
C TYR A 180 -5.96 17.92 -16.07
N PHE A 181 -6.35 17.73 -14.79
CA PHE A 181 -5.49 17.80 -13.63
C PHE A 181 -5.69 16.54 -12.80
N GLY A 182 -4.63 15.92 -12.36
CA GLY A 182 -4.66 14.63 -11.67
C GLY A 182 -3.66 13.66 -12.31
N PRO A 183 -3.78 12.35 -12.13
CA PRO A 183 -4.90 11.63 -11.51
C PRO A 183 -5.06 11.89 -10.00
N TYR A 184 -6.27 11.72 -9.46
CA TYR A 184 -6.55 11.77 -8.03
C TYR A 184 -6.78 10.36 -7.49
N THR A 185 -6.47 10.14 -6.20
CA THR A 185 -6.60 8.83 -5.55
C THR A 185 -8.04 8.32 -5.51
N ASP A 186 -9.00 9.23 -5.25
CA ASP A 186 -10.40 8.90 -5.21
C ASP A 186 -11.30 10.06 -5.69
N SER A 187 -12.57 9.72 -5.95
CA SER A 187 -13.57 10.68 -6.41
C SER A 187 -13.88 11.78 -5.39
N ARG A 188 -13.74 11.49 -4.08
CA ARG A 188 -14.01 12.46 -3.01
C ARG A 188 -12.91 13.51 -2.96
N ALA A 189 -11.64 13.09 -3.11
CA ALA A 189 -10.51 13.99 -3.19
C ALA A 189 -10.62 14.93 -4.39
N ALA A 190 -10.95 14.40 -5.58
CA ALA A 190 -11.14 15.21 -6.78
C ALA A 190 -12.30 16.20 -6.64
N ARG A 191 -13.46 15.77 -6.12
CA ARG A 191 -14.62 16.66 -5.90
C ARG A 191 -14.30 17.76 -4.88
N ARG A 192 -13.66 17.39 -3.77
CA ARG A 192 -13.24 18.35 -2.73
C ARG A 192 -12.30 19.40 -3.31
N MET A 193 -11.36 19.02 -4.17
CA MET A 193 -10.46 19.94 -4.83
C MET A 193 -11.21 20.88 -5.82
N VAL A 194 -12.21 20.39 -6.53
CA VAL A 194 -13.11 21.24 -7.37
C VAL A 194 -13.82 22.28 -6.50
N ASP A 195 -14.37 21.89 -5.35
CA ASP A 195 -15.06 22.81 -4.43
C ASP A 195 -14.11 23.89 -3.87
N ILE A 196 -12.89 23.48 -3.52
CA ILE A 196 -11.86 24.42 -3.04
C ILE A 196 -11.44 25.37 -4.15
N ALA A 197 -11.14 24.88 -5.36
CA ALA A 197 -10.75 25.69 -6.50
C ALA A 197 -11.80 26.77 -6.79
N ARG A 198 -13.10 26.45 -6.70
CA ARG A 198 -14.21 27.39 -6.91
C ARG A 198 -14.36 28.42 -5.78
N ARG A 199 -13.99 28.08 -4.56
CA ARG A 199 -13.97 29.05 -3.45
C ARG A 199 -12.81 30.04 -3.58
N VAL A 200 -11.68 29.56 -4.07
CA VAL A 200 -10.46 30.36 -4.26
C VAL A 200 -10.59 31.25 -5.49
N VAL A 201 -11.06 30.70 -6.62
CA VAL A 201 -11.25 31.43 -7.88
C VAL A 201 -12.66 31.19 -8.39
N PRO A 202 -13.50 32.23 -8.49
CA PRO A 202 -14.84 32.08 -9.06
C PRO A 202 -14.81 31.56 -10.52
N ILE A 203 -15.31 30.34 -10.73
CA ILE A 203 -15.38 29.69 -12.03
C ILE A 203 -16.67 28.88 -12.16
N CYS A 204 -17.22 28.78 -13.38
CA CYS A 204 -18.42 28.01 -13.63
C CYS A 204 -18.19 26.51 -13.46
N ALA A 205 -19.16 25.81 -12.86
CA ALA A 205 -19.18 24.35 -12.84
C ALA A 205 -20.01 23.81 -14.00
N SER A 206 -19.56 22.72 -14.61
CA SER A 206 -20.31 22.04 -15.68
C SER A 206 -21.66 21.47 -15.21
N SER A 207 -21.83 21.26 -13.90
CA SER A 207 -23.07 20.84 -13.27
C SER A 207 -24.14 21.97 -13.21
N CYS A 208 -23.72 23.24 -13.35
CA CYS A 208 -24.63 24.38 -13.31
C CYS A 208 -25.60 24.36 -14.51
N ALA A 209 -26.92 24.42 -14.23
CA ALA A 209 -27.93 24.38 -15.26
C ALA A 209 -27.90 25.63 -16.15
N ASP A 210 -27.66 26.81 -15.53
CA ASP A 210 -27.60 28.09 -16.24
C ASP A 210 -26.39 28.18 -17.17
N TRP A 211 -25.22 27.65 -16.74
CA TRP A 211 -24.04 27.54 -17.59
C TRP A 211 -24.31 26.63 -18.80
N ARG A 212 -24.96 25.48 -18.59
CA ARG A 212 -25.34 24.58 -19.70
C ARG A 212 -26.32 25.22 -20.67
N SER A 213 -27.23 26.03 -20.13
CA SER A 213 -28.16 26.80 -20.97
C SER A 213 -27.44 27.86 -21.78
N LEU A 214 -26.54 28.63 -21.15
CA LEU A 214 -25.68 29.60 -21.81
C LEU A 214 -24.84 28.96 -22.92
N LYS A 215 -24.16 27.87 -22.65
CA LYS A 215 -23.36 27.12 -23.64
C LYS A 215 -24.17 26.79 -24.88
N ARG A 216 -25.39 26.22 -24.73
CA ARG A 216 -26.29 25.90 -25.84
C ARG A 216 -26.77 27.11 -26.61
N LYS A 217 -26.94 28.28 -25.96
CA LYS A 217 -27.30 29.55 -26.64
C LYS A 217 -26.13 30.05 -27.45
N MET A 218 -24.92 30.02 -26.90
CA MET A 218 -23.70 30.48 -27.57
C MET A 218 -23.27 29.60 -28.74
N GLU A 219 -23.59 28.31 -28.72
CA GLU A 219 -23.42 27.44 -29.90
C GLU A 219 -24.24 27.89 -31.09
N LYS A 220 -25.38 28.63 -30.87
CA LYS A 220 -26.23 29.18 -31.91
C LYS A 220 -25.92 30.64 -32.20
N ASP A 221 -25.60 31.43 -31.19
CA ASP A 221 -25.26 32.86 -31.27
C ASP A 221 -24.11 33.16 -30.29
N PRO A 222 -22.86 33.34 -30.77
CA PRO A 222 -21.70 33.63 -29.95
C PRO A 222 -21.83 34.90 -29.07
N LEU A 223 -22.70 35.83 -29.40
CA LEU A 223 -22.93 37.07 -28.66
C LEU A 223 -24.08 36.98 -27.63
N ALA A 224 -24.73 35.84 -27.53
CA ALA A 224 -25.90 35.63 -26.65
C ALA A 224 -25.61 35.92 -25.15
N CYS A 225 -24.36 35.92 -24.70
CA CYS A 225 -24.00 36.24 -23.32
C CYS A 225 -24.01 37.74 -23.00
N MET A 226 -23.90 38.60 -24.01
CA MET A 226 -23.84 40.06 -23.83
C MET A 226 -25.23 40.72 -23.74
N THR A 227 -26.29 39.99 -24.08
CA THR A 227 -27.66 40.51 -24.16
C THR A 227 -28.61 39.89 -23.12
N SER A 228 -28.12 39.10 -22.19
CA SER A 228 -28.99 38.35 -21.28
C SER A 228 -29.37 39.15 -20.03
N ASP A 229 -30.62 39.57 -19.95
CA ASP A 229 -31.32 40.11 -18.77
C ASP A 229 -31.68 38.96 -17.77
N VAL A 230 -30.77 37.98 -17.60
CA VAL A 230 -30.99 36.81 -16.77
C VAL A 230 -30.56 37.09 -15.34
N ARG A 231 -31.37 36.66 -14.36
CA ARG A 231 -30.97 36.71 -12.95
C ARG A 231 -29.70 35.90 -12.71
N PRO A 232 -28.81 36.38 -11.84
CA PRO A 232 -27.62 35.61 -11.49
C PRO A 232 -28.00 34.21 -10.99
N CYS A 233 -27.27 33.20 -11.46
CA CYS A 233 -27.39 31.84 -10.93
C CYS A 233 -26.99 31.79 -9.45
N PHE A 234 -27.38 30.74 -8.75
CA PHE A 234 -27.05 30.56 -7.34
C PHE A 234 -25.55 30.67 -7.07
N ASP A 235 -24.72 30.03 -7.92
CA ASP A 235 -23.25 30.09 -7.78
C ASP A 235 -22.69 31.51 -7.90
N ALA A 236 -23.27 32.34 -8.82
CA ALA A 236 -22.86 33.73 -8.94
C ALA A 236 -23.35 34.59 -7.76
N HIS A 237 -24.46 34.20 -7.13
CA HIS A 237 -24.97 34.89 -5.95
C HIS A 237 -24.12 34.64 -4.73
N VAL A 238 -23.63 33.41 -4.52
CA VAL A 238 -22.78 33.01 -3.38
C VAL A 238 -21.27 33.18 -3.65
N GLY A 239 -20.87 33.75 -4.80
CA GLY A 239 -19.49 34.06 -5.13
C GLY A 239 -18.64 32.88 -5.62
N LEU A 240 -19.24 31.70 -5.87
CA LEU A 240 -18.58 30.52 -6.43
C LEU A 240 -18.46 30.57 -7.96
N GLY A 241 -19.29 31.36 -8.61
CA GLY A 241 -19.28 31.59 -10.03
C GLY A 241 -19.19 33.09 -10.37
N PRO A 242 -18.56 33.47 -11.48
CA PRO A 242 -18.34 34.87 -11.85
C PRO A 242 -19.56 35.55 -12.48
N GLY A 243 -20.64 34.79 -12.76
CA GLY A 243 -21.84 35.35 -13.35
C GLY A 243 -21.80 35.48 -14.89
N ALA A 244 -21.06 34.61 -15.57
CA ALA A 244 -21.02 34.56 -17.03
C ALA A 244 -22.40 34.38 -17.67
N CYS A 245 -23.31 33.62 -17.02
CA CYS A 245 -24.66 33.38 -17.49
C CYS A 245 -25.59 34.61 -17.49
N CYS A 246 -25.23 35.68 -16.77
CA CYS A 246 -25.97 36.92 -16.66
C CYS A 246 -25.16 38.16 -17.14
N GLY A 247 -24.08 37.93 -17.89
CA GLY A 247 -23.30 39.02 -18.50
C GLY A 247 -22.48 39.87 -17.52
N ARG A 248 -22.26 39.39 -16.25
CA ARG A 248 -21.46 40.12 -15.25
C ARG A 248 -19.98 40.16 -15.58
N VAL A 249 -19.47 39.23 -16.38
CA VAL A 249 -18.08 39.13 -16.80
C VAL A 249 -17.98 38.94 -18.30
N THR A 250 -17.00 39.60 -18.90
CA THR A 250 -16.67 39.37 -20.32
C THR A 250 -15.81 38.12 -20.48
N PRO A 251 -15.72 37.56 -21.71
CA PRO A 251 -14.84 36.42 -21.97
C PRO A 251 -13.38 36.68 -21.60
N GLU A 252 -12.88 37.92 -21.77
CA GLU A 252 -11.52 38.32 -21.45
C GLU A 252 -11.29 38.34 -19.93
N GLN A 253 -12.21 38.89 -19.16
CA GLN A 253 -12.18 38.86 -17.69
C GLN A 253 -12.26 37.45 -17.16
N TYR A 254 -13.11 36.62 -17.80
CA TYR A 254 -13.22 35.22 -17.43
C TYR A 254 -11.95 34.43 -17.71
N ALA A 255 -11.25 34.72 -18.81
CA ALA A 255 -9.98 34.07 -19.16
C ALA A 255 -8.88 34.28 -18.09
N ALA A 256 -8.89 35.42 -17.37
CA ALA A 256 -8.00 35.64 -16.24
C ALA A 256 -8.28 34.63 -15.09
N ASN A 257 -9.55 34.40 -14.75
CA ASN A 257 -9.94 33.41 -13.76
C ASN A 257 -9.56 31.99 -14.19
N VAL A 258 -9.71 31.67 -15.48
CA VAL A 258 -9.27 30.36 -16.02
C VAL A 258 -7.76 30.15 -15.78
N LYS A 259 -6.91 31.14 -16.10
CA LYS A 259 -5.46 31.06 -15.85
C LYS A 259 -5.14 30.89 -14.37
N ARG A 260 -5.86 31.60 -13.48
CA ARG A 260 -5.71 31.47 -12.01
C ARG A 260 -6.07 30.06 -11.52
N VAL A 261 -7.17 29.47 -12.00
CA VAL A 261 -7.56 28.10 -11.67
C VAL A 261 -6.50 27.10 -12.17
N GLU A 262 -5.97 27.30 -13.38
CA GLU A 262 -4.90 26.46 -13.92
C GLU A 262 -3.65 26.48 -13.04
N ARG A 263 -3.19 27.66 -12.62
CA ARG A 263 -2.05 27.84 -11.71
C ARG A 263 -2.30 27.17 -10.37
N PHE A 264 -3.48 27.41 -9.79
CA PHE A 264 -3.88 26.79 -8.54
C PHE A 264 -3.88 25.26 -8.61
N LEU A 265 -4.52 24.66 -9.61
CA LEU A 265 -4.60 23.20 -9.79
C LEU A 265 -3.25 22.57 -10.19
N SER A 266 -2.32 23.36 -10.73
CA SER A 266 -0.94 22.94 -11.03
C SER A 266 -0.02 23.04 -9.83
N GLY A 267 -0.48 23.50 -8.65
CA GLY A 267 0.29 23.58 -7.41
C GLY A 267 1.13 24.85 -7.27
N GLN A 268 0.98 25.84 -8.12
CA GLN A 268 1.67 27.15 -8.04
C GLN A 268 0.94 28.05 -7.04
N HIS A 269 1.00 27.69 -5.76
CA HIS A 269 0.22 28.35 -4.72
C HIS A 269 0.87 29.65 -4.21
N ARG A 270 2.19 29.69 -4.15
CA ARG A 270 2.93 30.80 -3.55
C ARG A 270 2.74 32.10 -4.33
N GLU A 271 3.06 32.07 -5.62
CA GLU A 271 2.90 33.26 -6.48
C GLU A 271 1.44 33.73 -6.53
N PHE A 272 0.49 32.78 -6.45
CA PHE A 272 -0.92 33.08 -6.44
C PHE A 272 -1.37 33.75 -5.12
N VAL A 273 -0.82 33.33 -3.98
CA VAL A 273 -1.08 33.99 -2.68
C VAL A 273 -0.48 35.39 -2.65
N GLU A 274 0.72 35.60 -3.21
CA GLU A 274 1.35 36.91 -3.33
C GLU A 274 0.49 37.87 -4.17
N GLU A 275 -0.02 37.43 -5.33
CA GLU A 275 -0.95 38.18 -6.19
C GLU A 275 -2.26 38.57 -5.44
N LEU A 276 -2.86 37.63 -4.70
CA LEU A 276 -4.04 37.89 -3.90
C LEU A 276 -3.77 38.85 -2.73
N ALA A 277 -2.57 38.79 -2.13
CA ALA A 277 -2.19 39.70 -1.06
C ALA A 277 -2.05 41.15 -1.55
N GLU A 278 -1.50 41.35 -2.75
CA GLU A 278 -1.44 42.66 -3.41
C GLU A 278 -2.85 43.18 -3.72
N GLU A 279 -3.74 42.34 -4.28
CA GLU A 279 -5.14 42.71 -4.53
C GLU A 279 -5.89 43.07 -3.23
N MET A 280 -5.60 42.37 -2.13
CA MET A 280 -6.21 42.66 -0.81
C MET A 280 -5.76 44.02 -0.28
N GLN A 281 -4.45 44.31 -0.41
CA GLN A 281 -3.90 45.62 0.02
C GLN A 281 -4.49 46.78 -0.80
N GLN A 282 -4.64 46.57 -2.11
CA GLN A 282 -5.27 47.57 -2.97
C GLN A 282 -6.74 47.81 -2.60
N ALA A 283 -7.53 46.74 -2.39
CA ALA A 283 -8.93 46.87 -1.95
C ALA A 283 -9.04 47.60 -0.57
N ALA A 284 -8.10 47.34 0.34
CA ALA A 284 -8.04 48.02 1.61
C ALA A 284 -7.68 49.50 1.45
N ALA A 285 -6.76 49.84 0.54
CA ALA A 285 -6.43 51.26 0.22
C ALA A 285 -7.59 52.00 -0.42
N GLU A 286 -8.44 51.33 -1.19
CA GLU A 286 -9.67 51.84 -1.75
C GLU A 286 -10.84 51.87 -0.74
N LEU A 287 -10.60 51.49 0.52
CA LEU A 287 -11.57 51.38 1.62
C LEU A 287 -12.69 50.37 1.38
N ASP A 288 -12.53 49.48 0.42
CA ASP A 288 -13.45 48.35 0.17
C ASP A 288 -13.11 47.15 1.06
N PHE A 289 -13.45 47.32 2.36
CA PHE A 289 -13.13 46.26 3.38
C PHE A 289 -13.90 44.96 3.15
N GLU A 290 -15.03 44.98 2.52
CA GLU A 290 -15.78 43.75 2.17
C GLU A 290 -15.02 42.92 1.11
N ARG A 291 -14.52 43.60 0.07
CA ARG A 291 -13.69 42.98 -0.95
C ARG A 291 -12.38 42.47 -0.37
N ALA A 292 -11.70 43.25 0.46
CA ALA A 292 -10.48 42.84 1.17
C ALA A 292 -10.71 41.63 2.06
N GLY A 293 -11.82 41.58 2.80
CA GLY A 293 -12.20 40.45 3.66
C GLY A 293 -12.49 39.17 2.85
N ARG A 294 -13.15 39.29 1.69
CA ARG A 294 -13.35 38.14 0.78
C ARG A 294 -12.04 37.60 0.23
N ILE A 295 -11.10 38.48 -0.13
CA ILE A 295 -9.78 38.05 -0.63
C ILE A 295 -8.98 37.38 0.48
N LYS A 296 -9.00 37.93 1.71
CA LYS A 296 -8.37 37.32 2.88
C LYS A 296 -8.88 35.89 3.11
N ALA A 297 -10.20 35.67 3.09
CA ALA A 297 -10.78 34.34 3.25
C ALA A 297 -10.31 33.32 2.17
N ARG A 298 -10.03 33.81 0.94
CA ARG A 298 -9.42 32.98 -0.10
C ARG A 298 -7.97 32.61 0.21
N ILE A 299 -7.17 33.60 0.66
CA ILE A 299 -5.78 33.37 1.11
C ILE A 299 -5.76 32.35 2.25
N ASP A 300 -6.62 32.53 3.26
CA ASP A 300 -6.71 31.60 4.40
C ASP A 300 -7.11 30.19 3.95
N THR A 301 -7.98 30.08 2.96
CA THR A 301 -8.35 28.78 2.36
C THR A 301 -7.16 28.10 1.69
N ILE A 302 -6.32 28.84 0.95
CA ILE A 302 -5.12 28.32 0.30
C ILE A 302 -4.08 27.91 1.37
N ASN A 303 -3.83 28.77 2.36
CA ASN A 303 -2.91 28.49 3.43
C ASN A 303 -3.33 27.26 4.24
N GLY A 304 -4.61 27.11 4.57
CA GLY A 304 -5.13 25.93 5.24
C GLY A 304 -5.02 24.62 4.43
N LEU A 305 -4.94 24.71 3.11
CA LEU A 305 -4.55 23.57 2.26
C LEU A 305 -3.06 23.28 2.37
N CYS A 306 -2.26 24.35 2.31
CA CYS A 306 -0.80 24.27 2.39
C CYS A 306 -0.32 23.78 3.76
N ASP A 307 -1.01 24.12 4.86
CA ASP A 307 -0.67 23.67 6.22
C ASP A 307 -0.94 22.16 6.42
N LYS A 308 -1.92 21.61 5.71
CA LYS A 308 -2.19 20.17 5.70
C LYS A 308 -1.24 19.39 4.79
N GLN A 309 -0.52 20.06 3.90
CA GLN A 309 0.48 19.47 3.02
C GLN A 309 1.84 19.59 3.70
N HIS A 310 2.44 18.47 4.09
CA HIS A 310 3.76 18.47 4.71
C HIS A 310 4.80 19.10 3.77
N ALA A 311 5.50 20.13 4.25
CA ALA A 311 6.70 20.62 3.58
C ALA A 311 7.77 19.53 3.70
N VAL A 312 8.23 18.99 2.59
CA VAL A 312 9.18 17.86 2.54
C VAL A 312 10.53 18.27 2.01
N SER A 313 10.67 19.48 1.51
CA SER A 313 11.96 20.02 1.04
C SER A 313 12.04 21.52 1.33
N SER A 314 13.21 21.95 1.82
CA SER A 314 13.54 23.36 2.02
C SER A 314 13.77 24.11 0.69
N ARG A 315 13.87 23.38 -0.42
CA ARG A 315 14.07 23.92 -1.78
C ARG A 315 12.76 23.93 -2.54
N ASN A 316 12.68 24.80 -3.55
CA ASN A 316 11.55 24.86 -4.48
C ASN A 316 11.56 23.65 -5.44
N LEU A 317 11.37 22.42 -4.88
CA LEU A 317 11.43 21.17 -5.61
C LEU A 317 10.13 20.93 -6.39
N ASN A 318 10.25 20.75 -7.72
CA ASN A 318 9.16 20.35 -8.60
C ASN A 318 9.49 18.99 -9.21
N ALA A 319 9.01 17.91 -8.57
CA ALA A 319 9.36 16.54 -8.94
C ALA A 319 8.19 15.59 -8.70
N ASP A 320 8.19 14.47 -9.44
CA ASP A 320 7.42 13.30 -9.08
C ASP A 320 8.38 12.26 -8.48
N VAL A 321 8.11 11.85 -7.24
CA VAL A 321 8.91 10.85 -6.53
C VAL A 321 8.18 9.53 -6.59
N ILE A 322 8.83 8.51 -7.14
CA ILE A 322 8.22 7.22 -7.40
C ILE A 322 8.84 6.16 -6.52
N GLY A 323 8.04 5.65 -5.60
CA GLY A 323 8.36 4.48 -4.79
C GLY A 323 7.85 3.22 -5.46
N PHE A 324 8.68 2.19 -5.45
CA PHE A 324 8.38 0.88 -5.99
C PHE A 324 8.69 -0.19 -4.94
N TYR A 325 7.73 -1.09 -4.70
CA TYR A 325 7.93 -2.22 -3.80
C TYR A 325 7.31 -3.47 -4.39
N ARG A 326 8.09 -4.55 -4.48
CA ARG A 326 7.67 -5.81 -5.05
C ARG A 326 7.69 -6.93 -4.03
N GLU A 327 6.72 -7.82 -4.14
CA GLU A 327 6.64 -9.06 -3.38
C GLU A 327 6.09 -10.17 -4.27
N GLU A 328 6.90 -11.17 -4.57
CA GLU A 328 6.59 -12.25 -5.52
C GLU A 328 6.14 -11.75 -6.89
N THR A 329 4.86 -11.94 -7.24
CA THR A 329 4.27 -11.64 -8.55
C THR A 329 3.55 -10.30 -8.62
N ILE A 330 3.51 -9.55 -7.51
CA ILE A 330 2.74 -8.30 -7.39
C ILE A 330 3.69 -7.18 -6.96
N ALA A 331 3.54 -6.01 -7.56
CA ALA A 331 4.26 -4.82 -7.15
C ALA A 331 3.31 -3.66 -6.82
N GLY A 332 3.61 -2.94 -5.74
CA GLY A 332 3.00 -1.66 -5.42
C GLY A 332 3.84 -0.53 -5.98
N VAL A 333 3.20 0.49 -6.51
CA VAL A 333 3.85 1.75 -6.91
C VAL A 333 3.13 2.90 -6.24
N HIS A 334 3.90 3.83 -5.70
CA HIS A 334 3.38 5.05 -5.10
C HIS A 334 4.07 6.26 -5.69
N VAL A 335 3.29 7.18 -6.22
CA VAL A 335 3.78 8.42 -6.84
C VAL A 335 3.45 9.59 -5.94
N LEU A 336 4.47 10.28 -5.43
CA LEU A 336 4.33 11.53 -4.68
C LEU A 336 4.57 12.70 -5.63
N MET A 337 3.55 13.53 -5.84
CA MET A 337 3.66 14.73 -6.67
C MET A 337 4.12 15.89 -5.79
N VAL A 338 5.39 16.24 -5.89
CA VAL A 338 6.00 17.36 -5.16
C VAL A 338 6.01 18.61 -6.05
N ARG A 339 5.42 19.69 -5.56
CA ARG A 339 5.44 21.01 -6.22
C ARG A 339 5.79 22.07 -5.17
N GLU A 340 6.69 22.98 -5.51
CA GLU A 340 7.18 24.02 -4.59
C GLU A 340 7.66 23.46 -3.24
N GLY A 341 8.29 22.27 -3.26
CA GLY A 341 8.78 21.59 -2.05
C GLY A 341 7.70 20.97 -1.17
N ARG A 342 6.44 20.88 -1.64
CA ARG A 342 5.31 20.30 -0.91
C ARG A 342 4.68 19.16 -1.68
N ILE A 343 4.23 18.12 -0.97
CA ILE A 343 3.45 17.04 -1.58
C ILE A 343 2.04 17.56 -1.83
N ILE A 344 1.69 17.78 -3.09
CA ILE A 344 0.35 18.26 -3.48
C ILE A 344 -0.64 17.11 -3.72
N ASN A 345 -0.15 15.94 -4.10
CA ASN A 345 -0.97 14.77 -4.38
C ASN A 345 -0.12 13.49 -4.25
N SER A 346 -0.78 12.38 -4.03
CA SER A 346 -0.16 11.05 -4.06
C SER A 346 -1.08 10.06 -4.77
N ASN A 347 -0.49 9.17 -5.57
CA ASN A 347 -1.21 8.17 -6.34
C ASN A 347 -0.68 6.78 -6.05
N GLU A 348 -1.59 5.83 -5.88
CA GLU A 348 -1.30 4.43 -5.56
C GLU A 348 -1.66 3.54 -6.74
N PHE A 349 -0.76 2.63 -7.11
CA PHE A 349 -0.97 1.67 -8.19
C PHE A 349 -0.54 0.28 -7.74
N VAL A 350 -1.23 -0.75 -8.26
CA VAL A 350 -0.84 -2.14 -8.07
C VAL A 350 -0.64 -2.79 -9.44
N LEU A 351 0.56 -3.30 -9.63
CA LEU A 351 0.97 -4.03 -10.82
C LEU A 351 0.84 -5.53 -10.50
N ASN A 352 0.06 -6.25 -11.27
CA ASN A 352 -0.08 -7.70 -11.13
C ASN A 352 0.41 -8.37 -12.42
N ARG A 353 1.00 -9.57 -12.30
CA ARG A 353 1.72 -10.31 -13.32
C ARG A 353 3.16 -9.86 -13.56
N GLY A 354 3.87 -9.60 -12.48
CA GLY A 354 5.33 -9.56 -12.52
C GLY A 354 5.94 -10.95 -12.46
N LEU A 355 5.59 -11.88 -13.35
CA LEU A 355 6.38 -13.10 -13.48
C LEU A 355 7.76 -12.70 -13.96
N ASP A 356 8.75 -12.71 -13.05
CA ASP A 356 10.20 -12.59 -13.31
C ASP A 356 10.67 -11.51 -14.31
N VAL A 357 9.95 -10.38 -14.40
CA VAL A 357 10.41 -9.18 -15.08
C VAL A 357 11.29 -8.40 -14.09
N PRO A 358 12.47 -7.91 -14.44
CA PRO A 358 13.27 -7.04 -13.60
C PRO A 358 12.48 -5.83 -13.11
N ASP A 359 12.82 -5.34 -11.92
CA ASP A 359 12.13 -4.19 -11.34
C ASP A 359 12.26 -2.93 -12.21
N GLU A 360 13.39 -2.78 -12.89
CA GLU A 360 13.68 -1.71 -13.83
C GLU A 360 12.73 -1.72 -15.04
N ASP A 361 12.46 -2.89 -15.59
CA ASP A 361 11.53 -3.07 -16.73
C ASP A 361 10.07 -2.81 -16.29
N LEU A 362 9.67 -3.28 -15.10
CA LEU A 362 8.34 -3.00 -14.54
C LEU A 362 8.16 -1.49 -14.29
N LEU A 363 9.17 -0.86 -13.74
CA LEU A 363 9.17 0.58 -13.51
C LEU A 363 9.10 1.35 -14.84
N HIS A 364 9.88 0.93 -15.85
CA HIS A 364 9.84 1.50 -17.19
C HIS A 364 8.43 1.45 -17.79
N MET A 365 7.79 0.28 -17.78
CA MET A 365 6.44 0.09 -18.30
C MET A 365 5.41 0.94 -17.53
N PHE A 366 5.55 1.02 -16.20
CA PHE A 366 4.71 1.86 -15.36
C PHE A 366 4.85 3.33 -15.77
N LEU A 367 6.08 3.85 -15.90
CA LEU A 367 6.35 5.23 -16.25
C LEU A 367 5.76 5.62 -17.60
N LEU A 368 5.91 4.76 -18.60
CA LEU A 368 5.32 4.98 -19.92
C LEU A 368 3.80 5.15 -19.83
N ARG A 369 3.12 4.25 -19.13
CA ARG A 369 1.66 4.30 -19.00
C ARG A 369 1.20 5.46 -18.13
N TYR A 370 1.89 5.73 -17.03
CA TYR A 370 1.55 6.82 -16.11
C TYR A 370 1.66 8.17 -16.80
N TYR A 371 2.78 8.46 -17.44
CA TYR A 371 2.99 9.73 -18.14
C TYR A 371 2.26 9.84 -19.47
N ASP A 372 1.71 8.75 -19.98
CA ASP A 372 0.82 8.83 -21.13
C ASP A 372 -0.51 9.49 -20.78
N THR A 373 -1.05 9.16 -19.63
CA THR A 373 -2.34 9.66 -19.15
C THR A 373 -2.20 10.96 -18.35
N THR A 374 -1.02 11.24 -17.79
CA THR A 374 -0.76 12.40 -16.95
C THR A 374 -0.44 13.62 -17.78
N THR A 375 -1.14 14.73 -17.50
CA THR A 375 -0.96 16.01 -18.20
C THR A 375 -0.01 16.98 -17.48
N SER A 376 0.28 16.74 -16.19
CA SER A 376 1.18 17.57 -15.38
C SER A 376 2.54 16.87 -15.26
N ILE A 377 3.41 17.11 -16.23
CA ILE A 377 4.76 16.54 -16.26
C ILE A 377 5.70 17.41 -15.43
N PRO A 378 6.44 16.85 -14.46
CA PRO A 378 7.42 17.59 -13.66
C PRO A 378 8.73 17.83 -14.42
N HIS A 379 9.56 18.73 -13.90
CA HIS A 379 10.93 18.91 -14.42
C HIS A 379 11.89 17.79 -13.99
N GLU A 380 11.55 17.07 -12.93
CA GLU A 380 12.37 16.01 -12.37
C GLU A 380 11.51 14.81 -11.98
N VAL A 381 11.97 13.62 -12.33
CA VAL A 381 11.40 12.34 -11.88
C VAL A 381 12.44 11.65 -11.01
N ILE A 382 12.08 11.35 -9.76
CA ILE A 382 13.00 10.81 -8.77
C ILE A 382 12.61 9.37 -8.49
N VAL A 383 13.55 8.46 -8.68
CA VAL A 383 13.37 7.01 -8.55
C VAL A 383 14.55 6.42 -7.77
N ARG A 384 14.41 5.22 -7.19
CA ARG A 384 15.52 4.51 -6.55
C ARG A 384 16.52 3.97 -7.57
N ARG A 385 16.01 3.40 -8.66
CA ARG A 385 16.81 2.84 -9.75
C ARG A 385 16.35 3.44 -11.07
N LEU A 386 17.30 3.80 -11.89
CA LEU A 386 17.00 4.38 -13.21
C LEU A 386 16.53 3.26 -14.16
N PRO A 387 15.50 3.50 -14.99
CA PRO A 387 15.15 2.58 -16.06
C PRO A 387 16.27 2.51 -17.11
N GLU A 388 16.35 1.40 -17.88
CA GLU A 388 17.41 1.18 -18.86
C GLU A 388 17.55 2.31 -19.91
N ASP A 389 16.43 2.93 -20.33
CA ASP A 389 16.39 3.93 -21.40
C ASP A 389 16.04 5.33 -20.91
N VAL A 390 16.72 5.76 -19.87
CA VAL A 390 16.52 7.08 -19.23
C VAL A 390 16.56 8.22 -20.25
N ASP A 391 17.53 8.21 -21.18
CA ASP A 391 17.69 9.30 -22.14
C ASP A 391 16.48 9.40 -23.07
N ALA A 392 16.02 8.28 -23.63
CA ALA A 392 14.84 8.26 -24.48
C ALA A 392 13.56 8.69 -23.74
N MET A 393 13.46 8.32 -22.47
CA MET A 393 12.36 8.77 -21.60
C MET A 393 12.43 10.26 -21.31
N CYS A 394 13.62 10.80 -21.04
CA CYS A 394 13.82 12.23 -20.85
C CYS A 394 13.40 13.03 -22.08
N ASP A 395 13.81 12.57 -23.28
CA ASP A 395 13.46 13.21 -24.53
C ASP A 395 11.95 13.17 -24.78
N TRP A 396 11.34 12.01 -24.61
CA TRP A 396 9.88 11.84 -24.75
C TRP A 396 9.07 12.72 -23.79
N LEU A 397 9.45 12.77 -22.51
CA LEU A 397 8.76 13.62 -21.51
C LEU A 397 9.03 15.10 -21.77
N THR A 398 10.22 15.45 -22.26
CA THR A 398 10.59 16.83 -22.64
C THR A 398 9.77 17.30 -23.83
N GLU A 399 9.56 16.46 -24.82
CA GLU A 399 8.70 16.78 -25.97
C GLU A 399 7.25 17.01 -25.53
N LYS A 400 6.72 16.16 -24.63
CA LYS A 400 5.39 16.37 -24.02
C LYS A 400 5.34 17.65 -23.17
N LEU A 401 6.43 18.06 -22.54
CA LEU A 401 6.52 19.28 -21.74
C LEU A 401 6.71 20.52 -22.63
N ALA A 402 7.29 20.40 -23.83
CA ALA A 402 7.70 21.50 -24.71
C ALA A 402 6.56 22.44 -25.16
N SER A 403 5.31 22.06 -24.94
CA SER A 403 4.17 22.99 -24.96
C SER A 403 4.23 24.05 -23.85
N SER A 404 5.20 24.01 -22.93
CA SER A 404 5.37 24.86 -21.75
C SER A 404 6.84 25.25 -21.50
N HIS A 405 7.40 26.18 -22.32
CA HIS A 405 8.64 26.94 -21.98
C HIS A 405 9.99 26.23 -21.97
N GLY A 406 10.26 25.24 -22.83
CA GLY A 406 11.65 24.83 -23.14
C GLY A 406 12.49 24.17 -22.02
N ALA A 407 11.87 23.78 -20.92
CA ALA A 407 12.54 23.11 -19.83
C ALA A 407 12.69 21.61 -20.13
N LYS A 408 13.87 21.03 -19.83
CA LYS A 408 14.13 19.60 -20.00
C LYS A 408 13.70 18.81 -18.77
N VAL A 409 13.09 17.65 -18.99
CA VAL A 409 12.81 16.66 -17.94
C VAL A 409 14.05 15.84 -17.68
N ARG A 410 14.35 15.56 -16.42
CA ARG A 410 15.47 14.71 -16.03
C ARG A 410 15.05 13.67 -15.00
N PHE A 411 15.69 12.52 -15.01
CA PHE A 411 15.58 11.50 -13.97
C PHE A 411 16.72 11.66 -12.96
N ALA A 412 16.43 11.37 -11.70
CA ALA A 412 17.40 11.37 -10.62
C ALA A 412 17.24 10.12 -9.74
N SER A 413 18.37 9.56 -9.31
CA SER A 413 18.42 8.45 -8.35
C SER A 413 19.33 8.85 -7.18
N PRO A 414 18.81 9.58 -6.19
CA PRO A 414 19.58 10.08 -5.07
C PRO A 414 19.87 8.99 -4.05
N GLU A 415 21.10 8.92 -3.56
CA GLU A 415 21.51 7.98 -2.51
C GLU A 415 21.43 8.60 -1.10
N ARG A 416 21.49 9.93 -0.97
CA ARG A 416 21.52 10.66 0.31
C ARG A 416 20.77 11.99 0.23
N GLY A 417 20.31 12.47 1.41
CA GLY A 417 19.65 13.77 1.60
C GLY A 417 18.16 13.75 1.30
N GLU A 418 17.49 14.91 1.41
CA GLU A 418 16.04 15.09 1.34
C GLU A 418 15.34 14.31 0.20
N LYS A 419 15.95 14.25 -0.97
CA LYS A 419 15.39 13.51 -2.11
C LYS A 419 15.42 12.00 -1.91
N ALA A 420 16.46 11.47 -1.26
CA ALA A 420 16.56 10.05 -0.92
C ALA A 420 15.54 9.66 0.15
N ASP A 421 15.30 10.56 1.12
CA ASP A 421 14.30 10.36 2.17
C ASP A 421 12.89 10.32 1.55
N LEU A 422 12.61 11.18 0.57
CA LEU A 422 11.36 11.16 -0.19
C LEU A 422 11.16 9.85 -0.96
N VAL A 423 12.21 9.30 -1.58
CA VAL A 423 12.12 8.00 -2.25
C VAL A 423 11.83 6.90 -1.24
N THR A 424 12.50 6.92 -0.09
CA THR A 424 12.26 5.95 0.98
C THR A 424 10.81 6.02 1.50
N MET A 425 10.28 7.22 1.69
CA MET A 425 8.87 7.43 2.04
C MET A 425 7.93 6.86 0.96
N ALA A 426 8.21 7.13 -0.31
CA ALA A 426 7.41 6.61 -1.41
C ALA A 426 7.46 5.07 -1.51
N GLU A 427 8.61 4.44 -1.24
CA GLU A 427 8.77 2.98 -1.20
C GLU A 427 7.98 2.36 -0.04
N GLN A 428 8.00 2.98 1.15
CA GLN A 428 7.17 2.54 2.27
C GLN A 428 5.68 2.61 1.94
N ASN A 429 5.25 3.71 1.33
CA ASN A 429 3.87 3.86 0.89
C ASN A 429 3.49 2.84 -0.20
N ALA A 430 4.39 2.52 -1.13
CA ALA A 430 4.19 1.46 -2.12
C ALA A 430 4.00 0.09 -1.47
N LYS A 431 4.77 -0.21 -0.41
CA LYS A 431 4.61 -1.41 0.41
C LYS A 431 3.23 -1.45 1.08
N HIS A 432 2.78 -0.34 1.68
CA HIS A 432 1.46 -0.24 2.31
C HIS A 432 0.34 -0.43 1.29
N THR A 433 0.48 0.15 0.09
CA THR A 433 -0.46 -0.05 -1.03
C THR A 433 -0.59 -1.54 -1.38
N LEU A 434 0.53 -2.25 -1.46
CA LEU A 434 0.53 -3.69 -1.74
C LEU A 434 -0.13 -4.50 -0.63
N MET A 435 0.13 -4.16 0.63
CA MET A 435 -0.50 -4.80 1.78
C MET A 435 -2.03 -4.64 1.75
N ARG A 436 -2.53 -3.42 1.54
CA ARG A 436 -3.98 -3.15 1.38
C ARG A 436 -4.59 -3.94 0.24
N TYR A 437 -3.89 -4.04 -0.89
CA TYR A 437 -4.35 -4.82 -2.03
C TYR A 437 -4.46 -6.30 -1.70
N LYS A 438 -3.45 -6.90 -1.07
CA LYS A 438 -3.47 -8.31 -0.64
C LYS A 438 -4.64 -8.60 0.30
N VAL A 439 -4.87 -7.74 1.28
CA VAL A 439 -6.02 -7.87 2.19
C VAL A 439 -7.34 -7.81 1.42
N ARG A 440 -7.50 -6.88 0.49
CA ARG A 440 -8.73 -6.72 -0.30
C ARG A 440 -9.01 -7.87 -1.27
N THR A 441 -7.97 -8.53 -1.78
CA THR A 441 -8.10 -9.57 -2.82
C THR A 441 -8.09 -10.99 -2.28
N ASN A 442 -7.80 -11.18 -0.99
CA ASN A 442 -7.82 -12.50 -0.37
C ASN A 442 -9.29 -12.91 -0.06
N TYR A 443 -9.89 -13.69 -0.95
CA TYR A 443 -11.32 -14.07 -0.89
C TYR A 443 -11.64 -15.09 0.21
N GLU A 444 -10.64 -15.81 0.74
CA GLU A 444 -10.88 -16.93 1.67
C GLU A 444 -11.43 -16.50 3.04
N ASP A 445 -11.20 -15.23 3.47
CA ASP A 445 -11.65 -14.74 4.78
C ASP A 445 -12.10 -13.26 4.73
N LYS A 446 -13.13 -12.98 3.96
CA LYS A 446 -13.68 -11.62 3.83
C LYS A 446 -13.91 -10.92 5.18
N ARG A 447 -14.39 -11.66 6.20
CA ARG A 447 -14.66 -11.10 7.53
C ARG A 447 -13.39 -10.68 8.25
N ILE A 448 -12.30 -11.45 8.11
CA ILE A 448 -10.99 -11.11 8.69
C ILE A 448 -10.39 -9.92 7.96
N ASN A 449 -10.49 -9.91 6.64
CA ASN A 449 -9.99 -8.81 5.81
C ASN A 449 -10.71 -7.49 6.13
N ASP A 450 -12.04 -7.54 6.27
CA ASP A 450 -12.85 -6.41 6.71
C ASP A 450 -12.44 -5.94 8.12
N ALA A 451 -12.12 -6.86 9.03
CA ALA A 451 -11.65 -6.53 10.37
C ALA A 451 -10.32 -5.78 10.38
N LEU A 452 -9.34 -6.23 9.58
CA LEU A 452 -8.02 -5.58 9.46
C LEU A 452 -8.13 -4.19 8.83
N LEU A 453 -8.96 -4.03 7.79
CA LEU A 453 -9.19 -2.73 7.13
C LEU A 453 -9.96 -1.75 8.03
N GLN A 454 -10.95 -2.25 8.80
CA GLN A 454 -11.66 -1.43 9.77
C GLN A 454 -10.73 -0.98 10.90
N LEU A 455 -9.80 -1.84 11.34
CA LEU A 455 -8.84 -1.53 12.39
C LEU A 455 -7.81 -0.49 11.90
N GLU A 456 -7.29 -0.64 10.66
CA GLU A 456 -6.47 0.38 10.00
C GLU A 456 -7.15 1.76 10.03
N SER A 457 -8.42 1.80 9.60
CA SER A 457 -9.18 3.06 9.52
C SER A 457 -9.48 3.67 10.89
N ALA A 458 -9.85 2.83 11.87
CA ALA A 458 -10.24 3.28 13.21
C ALA A 458 -9.06 3.81 14.02
N LEU A 459 -7.91 3.15 13.92
CA LEU A 459 -6.68 3.55 14.60
C LEU A 459 -5.82 4.53 13.78
N ALA A 460 -6.26 4.92 12.58
CA ALA A 460 -5.51 5.76 11.64
C ALA A 460 -4.09 5.23 11.37
N LEU A 461 -3.97 3.92 11.15
CA LEU A 461 -2.70 3.28 10.80
C LEU A 461 -2.38 3.53 9.32
N ASP A 462 -1.08 3.51 8.98
CA ASP A 462 -0.61 3.68 7.60
C ASP A 462 -0.95 2.48 6.70
N ALA A 463 -1.10 1.29 7.30
CA ALA A 463 -1.46 0.05 6.60
C ALA A 463 -2.28 -0.89 7.50
N PRO A 464 -3.00 -1.89 6.90
CA PRO A 464 -3.66 -2.92 7.68
C PRO A 464 -2.65 -3.68 8.55
N PRO A 465 -2.91 -3.87 9.86
CA PRO A 465 -1.99 -4.56 10.76
C PRO A 465 -2.02 -6.07 10.52
N LEU A 466 -1.20 -6.54 9.57
CA LEU A 466 -1.12 -7.97 9.23
C LEU A 466 -0.48 -8.81 10.34
N ARG A 467 0.47 -8.20 11.08
CA ARG A 467 1.08 -8.81 12.26
C ARG A 467 0.74 -8.01 13.51
N ILE A 468 -0.05 -8.60 14.39
CA ILE A 468 -0.44 -8.01 15.68
C ILE A 468 0.25 -8.81 16.79
N GLU A 469 0.98 -8.13 17.67
CA GLU A 469 1.50 -8.71 18.91
C GLU A 469 0.70 -8.15 20.10
N CYS A 470 0.11 -9.02 20.94
CA CYS A 470 -0.60 -8.58 22.14
C CYS A 470 0.12 -9.06 23.40
N PHE A 471 0.26 -8.15 24.34
CA PHE A 471 0.92 -8.39 25.61
C PHE A 471 -0.06 -8.27 26.78
N ASP A 472 -0.06 -9.27 27.65
CA ASP A 472 -0.79 -9.28 28.92
C ASP A 472 0.16 -9.52 30.08
N ILE A 473 0.04 -8.73 31.15
CA ILE A 473 0.76 -8.93 32.39
C ILE A 473 -0.21 -9.47 33.43
N SER A 474 0.17 -10.60 33.98
CA SER A 474 -0.58 -11.23 35.06
C SER A 474 0.29 -11.38 36.30
N THR A 475 -0.14 -10.73 37.38
CA THR A 475 0.52 -10.80 38.71
C THR A 475 -0.30 -11.66 39.63
N ASN A 476 0.32 -12.62 40.30
CA ASN A 476 -0.36 -13.49 41.26
C ASN A 476 0.18 -13.23 42.66
N HIS A 477 -0.59 -12.56 43.52
CA HIS A 477 -0.36 -12.37 44.95
C HIS A 477 1.12 -12.28 45.37
N GLY A 478 1.88 -11.39 44.72
CA GLY A 478 3.24 -11.02 45.15
C GLY A 478 4.39 -11.96 44.84
N THR A 479 4.14 -13.17 44.30
CA THR A 479 5.24 -14.17 44.22
C THR A 479 5.83 -14.36 42.81
N TYR A 480 5.07 -14.20 41.74
CA TYR A 480 5.55 -14.35 40.37
C TYR A 480 4.75 -13.48 39.40
N THR A 481 5.37 -12.44 38.88
CA THR A 481 4.84 -11.66 37.76
C THR A 481 5.30 -12.30 36.46
N VAL A 482 4.37 -12.55 35.55
CA VAL A 482 4.64 -13.10 34.22
C VAL A 482 3.94 -12.28 33.18
N ALA A 483 4.60 -12.15 32.03
CA ALA A 483 3.98 -11.56 30.84
C ALA A 483 3.82 -12.62 29.76
N SER A 484 2.73 -12.54 29.03
CA SER A 484 2.46 -13.33 27.85
C SER A 484 2.49 -12.44 26.60
N MET A 485 2.98 -12.99 25.51
CA MET A 485 2.92 -12.42 24.18
C MET A 485 2.23 -13.40 23.26
N VAL A 486 1.13 -12.99 22.67
CA VAL A 486 0.48 -13.73 21.58
C VAL A 486 0.68 -12.99 20.28
N VAL A 487 0.68 -13.73 19.19
CA VAL A 487 0.90 -13.20 17.84
C VAL A 487 -0.24 -13.63 16.95
N PHE A 488 -0.76 -12.66 16.21
CA PHE A 488 -1.72 -12.88 15.14
C PHE A 488 -1.08 -12.50 13.82
N THR A 489 -1.17 -13.37 12.84
CA THR A 489 -0.68 -13.13 11.49
C THR A 489 -1.86 -13.22 10.52
N ASN A 490 -2.06 -12.19 9.71
CA ASN A 490 -3.23 -12.06 8.82
C ASN A 490 -4.56 -12.28 9.56
N GLY A 491 -4.69 -11.71 10.77
CA GLY A 491 -5.88 -11.80 11.61
C GLY A 491 -6.14 -13.18 12.25
N ARG A 492 -5.22 -14.14 12.15
CA ARG A 492 -5.31 -15.47 12.74
C ARG A 492 -4.22 -15.72 13.79
N PRO A 493 -4.52 -16.46 14.87
CA PRO A 493 -3.52 -16.76 15.91
C PRO A 493 -2.37 -17.61 15.38
N ASP A 494 -1.14 -17.13 15.50
CA ASP A 494 0.10 -17.87 15.19
C ASP A 494 0.75 -18.38 16.47
N LYS A 495 0.28 -19.53 16.94
CA LYS A 495 0.72 -20.13 18.21
C LYS A 495 2.19 -20.50 18.25
N SER A 496 2.85 -20.68 17.09
CA SER A 496 4.28 -21.00 17.00
C SER A 496 5.16 -19.84 17.50
N GLN A 497 4.64 -18.63 17.42
CA GLN A 497 5.33 -17.40 17.78
C GLN A 497 4.98 -16.85 19.17
N TYR A 498 4.10 -17.52 19.93
CA TYR A 498 3.76 -17.13 21.30
C TYR A 498 4.96 -17.22 22.23
N ARG A 499 5.10 -16.27 23.12
CA ARG A 499 6.22 -16.22 24.08
C ARG A 499 5.74 -15.92 25.48
N ARG A 500 6.49 -16.42 26.46
CA ARG A 500 6.28 -16.22 27.88
C ARG A 500 7.51 -15.55 28.47
N PHE A 501 7.29 -14.52 29.24
CA PHE A 501 8.35 -13.78 29.91
C PHE A 501 8.17 -13.91 31.42
N LYS A 502 9.19 -14.44 32.09
CA LYS A 502 9.29 -14.35 33.54
C LYS A 502 9.94 -13.03 33.89
N ILE A 503 9.26 -12.19 34.65
CA ILE A 503 9.80 -10.92 35.13
C ILE A 503 10.94 -11.20 36.12
N LYS A 504 12.05 -10.51 35.94
CA LYS A 504 13.25 -10.67 36.76
C LYS A 504 13.39 -9.56 37.80
N ALA A 505 12.79 -8.42 37.60
CA ALA A 505 12.83 -7.33 38.55
C ALA A 505 12.23 -7.81 39.88
N GLN A 506 13.01 -7.73 40.96
CA GLN A 506 12.50 -7.89 42.32
C GLN A 506 11.78 -6.59 42.66
N LEU A 507 10.46 -6.59 42.51
CA LEU A 507 9.60 -5.47 42.86
C LEU A 507 9.03 -5.77 44.25
N ASP A 508 9.25 -4.87 45.20
CA ASP A 508 8.68 -4.96 46.54
C ASP A 508 7.14 -4.85 46.51
N GLU A 509 6.59 -4.25 45.43
CA GLU A 509 5.16 -4.22 45.08
C GLU A 509 4.99 -4.57 43.61
N ALA A 510 3.83 -5.20 43.28
CA ALA A 510 3.48 -5.54 41.91
C ALA A 510 3.35 -4.26 41.03
N ASN A 511 4.37 -3.98 40.23
CA ASN A 511 4.41 -2.82 39.35
C ASN A 511 4.31 -3.29 37.90
N ASP A 512 3.10 -3.28 37.34
CA ASP A 512 2.82 -3.71 35.97
C ASP A 512 3.54 -2.83 34.94
N PHE A 513 3.80 -1.56 35.24
CA PHE A 513 4.50 -0.63 34.32
C PHE A 513 5.95 -1.05 34.11
N LEU A 514 6.72 -1.25 35.20
CA LEU A 514 8.10 -1.69 35.11
C LEU A 514 8.22 -3.10 34.50
N SER A 515 7.25 -3.96 34.80
CA SER A 515 7.15 -5.29 34.20
C SER A 515 6.99 -5.20 32.67
N MET A 516 6.12 -4.31 32.19
CA MET A 516 5.90 -4.11 30.77
C MET A 516 7.15 -3.52 30.09
N GLN A 517 7.80 -2.54 30.71
CA GLN A 517 9.07 -1.97 30.20
C GLN A 517 10.16 -3.04 30.08
N GLU A 518 10.30 -3.93 31.09
CA GLU A 518 11.26 -5.08 31.01
C GLU A 518 10.93 -5.98 29.82
N VAL A 519 9.68 -6.31 29.61
CA VAL A 519 9.25 -7.18 28.49
C VAL A 519 9.58 -6.55 27.15
N MET A 520 9.23 -5.26 26.97
CA MET A 520 9.50 -4.52 25.75
C MET A 520 10.99 -4.42 25.45
N SER A 521 11.81 -4.09 26.44
CA SER A 521 13.25 -4.03 26.27
C SER A 521 13.86 -5.39 25.87
N ARG A 522 13.34 -6.48 26.41
CA ARG A 522 13.80 -7.84 26.07
C ARG A 522 13.30 -8.34 24.73
N ARG A 523 12.12 -7.90 24.29
CA ARG A 523 11.52 -8.33 22.99
C ARG A 523 12.15 -7.57 21.83
N TYR A 524 12.36 -6.27 21.98
CA TYR A 524 12.76 -5.38 20.88
C TYR A 524 14.24 -4.94 20.97
N CYS A 525 15.08 -5.61 21.77
CA CYS A 525 16.52 -5.36 21.75
C CYS A 525 17.14 -5.73 20.40
N ALA A 526 18.21 -5.03 20.00
CA ALA A 526 18.87 -5.18 18.72
C ALA A 526 19.27 -6.64 18.40
N GLU A 527 19.73 -7.38 19.42
CA GLU A 527 20.13 -8.79 19.28
C GLU A 527 18.95 -9.69 18.85
N ARG A 528 17.76 -9.45 19.42
CA ARG A 528 16.57 -10.24 19.08
C ARG A 528 15.92 -9.80 17.78
N MET A 529 16.04 -8.54 17.46
CA MET A 529 15.54 -8.01 16.17
C MET A 529 16.39 -8.48 14.99
N ALA A 530 17.65 -8.87 15.22
CA ALA A 530 18.52 -9.48 14.21
C ALA A 530 18.30 -11.00 14.02
N ASP A 531 17.53 -11.66 14.88
CA ASP A 531 17.23 -13.10 14.80
C ASP A 531 16.13 -13.37 13.76
N GLU A 532 16.37 -14.19 12.75
CA GLU A 532 15.40 -14.53 11.70
C GLU A 532 14.07 -15.07 12.23
N ARG A 533 14.07 -15.74 13.39
CA ARG A 533 12.86 -16.31 14.01
C ARG A 533 12.08 -15.31 14.85
N PHE A 534 12.76 -14.31 15.42
CA PHE A 534 12.19 -13.35 16.36
C PHE A 534 12.17 -11.92 15.82
N GLY A 535 12.97 -11.62 14.81
CA GLY A 535 13.19 -10.27 14.29
C GLY A 535 12.03 -9.68 13.46
N LYS A 536 10.96 -10.46 13.23
CA LYS A 536 9.79 -9.92 12.52
C LYS A 536 9.12 -8.86 13.38
N LYS A 537 9.15 -7.62 12.88
CA LYS A 537 8.45 -6.49 13.51
C LYS A 537 6.94 -6.66 13.39
N PRO A 538 6.16 -6.32 14.44
CA PRO A 538 4.72 -6.20 14.32
C PRO A 538 4.32 -4.89 13.64
N ASP A 539 3.18 -4.91 12.97
CA ASP A 539 2.54 -3.70 12.42
C ASP A 539 1.76 -2.96 13.54
N LEU A 540 1.30 -3.72 14.55
CA LEU A 540 0.58 -3.18 15.70
C LEU A 540 0.90 -3.99 16.96
N ILE A 541 1.20 -3.28 18.06
CA ILE A 541 1.24 -3.85 19.40
C ILE A 541 -0.01 -3.43 20.15
N ILE A 542 -0.72 -4.42 20.71
CA ILE A 542 -1.84 -4.20 21.63
C ILE A 542 -1.38 -4.55 23.05
N LEU A 543 -1.54 -3.61 23.97
CA LEU A 543 -1.27 -3.81 25.39
C LEU A 543 -2.60 -4.06 26.09
N ASP A 544 -2.75 -5.19 26.80
CA ASP A 544 -3.92 -5.43 27.67
C ASP A 544 -3.83 -4.56 28.93
N GLY A 545 -3.97 -3.26 28.69
CA GLY A 545 -3.84 -2.22 29.72
C GLY A 545 -4.19 -0.84 29.15
N GLY A 546 -4.61 0.04 30.04
CA GLY A 546 -5.04 1.40 29.67
C GLY A 546 -3.88 2.36 29.39
N LEU A 547 -4.22 3.65 29.34
CA LEU A 547 -3.32 4.75 29.02
C LEU A 547 -2.01 4.77 29.85
N PRO A 548 -2.02 4.44 31.18
CA PRO A 548 -0.78 4.45 31.95
C PRO A 548 0.25 3.39 31.50
N GLN A 549 -0.22 2.17 31.15
CA GLN A 549 0.67 1.11 30.60
C GLN A 549 1.19 1.49 29.23
N LEU A 550 0.34 2.10 28.39
CA LEU A 550 0.76 2.61 27.09
C LEU A 550 1.86 3.66 27.21
N ASN A 551 1.71 4.63 28.09
CA ASN A 551 2.72 5.68 28.32
C ASN A 551 4.07 5.09 28.79
N ALA A 552 4.04 4.10 29.68
CA ALA A 552 5.25 3.42 30.14
C ALA A 552 6.00 2.70 28.99
N VAL A 553 5.28 2.14 28.03
CA VAL A 553 5.87 1.50 26.85
C VAL A 553 6.41 2.55 25.88
N ILE A 554 5.71 3.66 25.66
CA ILE A 554 6.19 4.77 24.83
C ILE A 554 7.53 5.29 25.37
N GLU A 555 7.62 5.59 26.66
CA GLU A 555 8.89 6.00 27.27
C GLU A 555 10.01 4.96 27.04
N GLN A 556 9.70 3.68 27.13
CA GLN A 556 10.70 2.64 26.92
C GLN A 556 11.15 2.56 25.46
N PHE A 557 10.22 2.73 24.51
CA PHE A 557 10.53 2.75 23.08
C PHE A 557 11.36 3.96 22.69
N ASP A 558 11.05 5.15 23.25
CA ASP A 558 11.84 6.37 23.06
C ASP A 558 13.30 6.17 23.55
N ARG A 559 13.48 5.56 24.72
CA ARG A 559 14.84 5.21 25.24
C ARG A 559 15.60 4.22 24.34
N MET A 560 14.88 3.36 23.63
CA MET A 560 15.46 2.36 22.73
C MET A 560 15.59 2.84 21.28
N GLY A 561 15.04 3.99 20.94
CA GLY A 561 15.00 4.52 19.57
C GLY A 561 14.10 3.71 18.63
N VAL A 562 13.05 3.06 19.14
CA VAL A 562 12.06 2.30 18.35
C VAL A 562 10.89 3.22 18.04
N THR A 563 10.80 3.67 16.79
CA THR A 563 9.78 4.65 16.35
C THR A 563 8.83 4.12 15.28
N ASP A 564 9.09 2.95 14.73
CA ASP A 564 8.45 2.39 13.54
C ASP A 564 7.45 1.27 13.84
N ILE A 565 6.89 1.23 15.05
CA ILE A 565 5.88 0.24 15.47
C ILE A 565 4.69 0.97 16.09
N ALA A 566 3.50 0.71 15.57
CA ALA A 566 2.27 1.28 16.12
C ALA A 566 1.93 0.65 17.47
N LEU A 567 1.58 1.48 18.45
CA LEU A 567 1.23 1.07 19.82
C LEU A 567 -0.25 1.39 20.11
N CYS A 568 -0.93 0.46 20.80
CA CYS A 568 -2.29 0.65 21.24
C CYS A 568 -2.49 0.05 22.64
N GLY A 569 -3.07 0.82 23.55
CA GLY A 569 -3.53 0.34 24.85
C GLY A 569 -5.01 -0.03 24.80
N LEU A 570 -5.41 -1.13 25.41
CA LEU A 570 -6.80 -1.61 25.48
C LEU A 570 -7.31 -1.56 26.92
N ALA A 571 -8.29 -0.69 27.18
CA ALA A 571 -8.92 -0.61 28.51
C ALA A 571 -10.01 -1.68 28.68
N LYS A 572 -10.02 -2.33 29.87
CA LYS A 572 -10.85 -3.52 30.13
C LYS A 572 -12.36 -3.29 30.21
N ARG A 573 -12.81 -2.10 30.66
CA ARG A 573 -14.25 -1.89 30.96
C ARG A 573 -15.11 -1.69 29.72
N ASP A 574 -14.63 -0.84 28.78
CA ASP A 574 -15.44 -0.41 27.64
C ASP A 574 -14.78 -0.76 26.29
N GLU A 575 -13.71 -1.57 26.32
CA GLU A 575 -12.93 -1.96 25.14
C GLU A 575 -12.43 -0.76 24.34
N GLU A 576 -12.11 0.32 25.04
CA GLU A 576 -11.55 1.54 24.50
C GLU A 576 -10.10 1.36 24.11
N LEU A 577 -9.77 1.80 22.90
CA LEU A 577 -8.41 1.73 22.35
C LEU A 577 -7.76 3.11 22.47
N PHE A 578 -6.61 3.16 23.13
CA PHE A 578 -5.80 4.37 23.27
C PHE A 578 -4.61 4.31 22.31
N VAL A 579 -4.43 5.33 21.50
CA VAL A 579 -3.31 5.45 20.56
C VAL A 579 -2.55 6.77 20.78
N PRO A 580 -1.21 6.77 20.73
CA PRO A 580 -0.42 7.95 21.11
C PRO A 580 -0.57 9.15 20.15
N TRP A 581 -0.99 8.91 18.91
CA TRP A 581 -1.11 9.93 17.86
C TRP A 581 -2.50 10.53 17.69
N GLN A 582 -3.45 10.21 18.60
CA GLN A 582 -4.79 10.80 18.59
C GLN A 582 -5.09 11.54 19.89
N ASP A 583 -5.22 12.85 19.80
CA ASP A 583 -5.55 13.73 20.95
C ASP A 583 -7.06 13.78 21.27
N THR A 584 -7.90 13.12 20.45
CA THR A 584 -9.37 13.19 20.54
C THR A 584 -9.98 12.26 21.59
N GLY A 585 -9.16 11.55 22.38
CA GLY A 585 -9.58 10.58 23.36
C GLY A 585 -9.56 9.13 22.85
N PRO A 586 -10.15 8.17 23.59
CA PRO A 586 -10.10 6.78 23.21
C PRO A 586 -10.92 6.50 21.94
N VAL A 587 -10.40 5.57 21.12
CA VAL A 587 -11.10 5.07 19.94
C VAL A 587 -12.07 3.96 20.38
N VAL A 588 -13.36 4.15 20.09
CA VAL A 588 -14.41 3.17 20.35
C VAL A 588 -14.82 2.50 19.04
N LEU A 589 -14.61 1.20 18.95
CA LEU A 589 -15.02 0.42 17.78
C LEU A 589 -16.53 0.16 17.81
N PRO A 590 -17.24 0.24 16.67
CA PRO A 590 -18.67 0.01 16.61
C PRO A 590 -19.05 -1.38 17.13
N SER A 591 -20.11 -1.44 17.93
CA SER A 591 -20.64 -2.71 18.44
C SER A 591 -20.99 -3.65 17.28
N GLY A 592 -20.54 -4.91 17.34
CA GLY A 592 -20.74 -5.91 16.30
C GLY A 592 -19.82 -5.77 15.08
N SER A 593 -18.89 -4.81 15.04
CA SER A 593 -17.91 -4.68 13.95
C SER A 593 -16.95 -5.87 13.92
N ALA A 594 -16.44 -6.19 12.72
CA ALA A 594 -15.44 -7.24 12.56
C ALA A 594 -14.11 -6.88 13.26
N SER A 595 -13.74 -5.60 13.29
CA SER A 595 -12.58 -5.10 14.02
C SER A 595 -12.67 -5.29 15.52
N LEU A 596 -13.84 -5.00 16.13
CA LEU A 596 -14.06 -5.21 17.56
C LEU A 596 -13.95 -6.70 17.91
N TYR A 597 -14.51 -7.58 17.06
CA TYR A 597 -14.40 -9.02 17.25
C TYR A 597 -12.95 -9.49 17.22
N LEU A 598 -12.15 -8.99 16.27
CA LEU A 598 -10.71 -9.32 16.18
C LEU A 598 -9.96 -8.86 17.43
N VAL A 599 -10.16 -7.62 17.88
CA VAL A 599 -9.50 -7.08 19.09
C VAL A 599 -9.84 -7.92 20.32
N LYS A 600 -11.14 -8.28 20.50
CA LYS A 600 -11.58 -9.18 21.57
C LYS A 600 -10.89 -10.53 21.51
N GLN A 601 -10.83 -11.13 20.33
CA GLN A 601 -10.18 -12.42 20.12
C GLN A 601 -8.67 -12.36 20.46
N VAL A 602 -7.99 -11.28 20.09
CA VAL A 602 -6.57 -11.06 20.39
C VAL A 602 -6.35 -10.93 21.89
N ARG A 603 -7.16 -10.13 22.59
CA ARG A 603 -7.11 -9.96 24.05
C ARG A 603 -7.40 -11.26 24.78
N ASP A 604 -8.51 -11.91 24.44
CA ASP A 604 -8.95 -13.14 25.11
C ASP A 604 -7.91 -14.25 24.96
N GLU A 605 -7.24 -14.33 23.81
CA GLU A 605 -6.16 -15.29 23.59
C GLU A 605 -4.91 -14.95 24.40
N ALA A 606 -4.55 -13.65 24.56
CA ALA A 606 -3.46 -13.23 25.43
C ALA A 606 -3.73 -13.60 26.88
N HIS A 607 -4.93 -13.29 27.36
CA HIS A 607 -5.35 -13.62 28.71
C HIS A 607 -5.42 -15.14 28.96
N ARG A 608 -5.99 -15.91 28.03
CA ARG A 608 -6.01 -17.38 28.06
C ARG A 608 -4.61 -17.97 28.18
N PHE A 609 -3.66 -17.45 27.39
CA PHE A 609 -2.27 -17.90 27.36
C PHE A 609 -1.53 -17.57 28.65
N ALA A 610 -1.78 -16.41 29.25
CA ALA A 610 -1.25 -16.01 30.56
C ALA A 610 -1.75 -16.92 31.69
N ILE A 611 -3.07 -17.17 31.76
CA ILE A 611 -3.68 -18.05 32.76
C ILE A 611 -3.10 -19.47 32.68
N THR A 612 -2.92 -19.99 31.47
CA THR A 612 -2.33 -21.31 31.26
C THR A 612 -0.90 -21.38 31.84
N PHE A 613 -0.11 -20.33 31.68
CA PHE A 613 1.24 -20.25 32.21
C PHE A 613 1.24 -20.19 33.74
N HIS A 614 0.36 -19.42 34.36
CA HIS A 614 0.20 -19.41 35.81
C HIS A 614 -0.14 -20.78 36.38
N ARG A 615 -1.08 -21.50 35.74
CA ARG A 615 -1.43 -22.86 36.16
C ARG A 615 -0.24 -23.81 36.11
N GLU A 616 0.60 -23.71 35.06
CA GLU A 616 1.84 -24.50 34.95
C GLU A 616 2.88 -24.15 36.04
N LEU A 617 3.05 -22.85 36.34
CA LEU A 617 3.95 -22.39 37.38
C LEU A 617 3.48 -22.80 38.77
N ARG A 618 2.19 -22.67 39.09
CA ARG A 618 1.59 -23.15 40.34
C ARG A 618 1.80 -24.65 40.49
N GLY A 619 1.52 -25.42 39.43
CA GLY A 619 1.75 -26.87 39.44
C GLY A 619 3.22 -27.24 39.73
N LYS A 620 4.15 -26.50 39.16
CA LYS A 620 5.62 -26.73 39.42
C LYS A 620 6.00 -26.28 40.83
N GLY A 621 5.49 -25.13 41.30
CA GLY A 621 5.74 -24.62 42.64
C GLY A 621 5.16 -25.55 43.71
N MET A 622 3.92 -25.99 43.54
CA MET A 622 3.26 -26.92 44.45
C MET A 622 3.94 -28.30 44.45
N THR A 623 4.40 -28.80 43.30
CA THR A 623 5.18 -30.02 43.21
C THR A 623 6.50 -29.89 43.95
N ALA A 624 7.20 -28.78 43.83
CA ALA A 624 8.46 -28.52 44.55
C ALA A 624 8.19 -28.44 46.04
N SER A 625 7.18 -27.71 46.52
CA SER A 625 6.83 -27.56 47.92
C SER A 625 6.50 -28.93 48.59
N ILE A 626 5.63 -29.72 47.96
CA ILE A 626 5.24 -31.06 48.47
C ILE A 626 6.48 -31.99 48.59
N LEU A 627 7.37 -31.97 47.62
CA LEU A 627 8.58 -32.78 47.65
C LEU A 627 9.65 -32.19 48.59
N ASP A 628 9.57 -30.90 48.97
CA ASP A 628 10.46 -30.24 49.92
C ASP A 628 10.12 -30.61 51.39
N GLU A 629 8.87 -31.03 51.67
CA GLU A 629 8.42 -31.46 52.98
C GLU A 629 8.96 -32.85 53.36
N VAL A 630 9.47 -33.62 52.40
CA VAL A 630 9.99 -34.96 52.63
C VAL A 630 11.43 -34.90 53.08
N ALA A 631 11.75 -35.24 54.32
CA ALA A 631 13.08 -35.25 54.85
C ALA A 631 14.00 -36.25 54.09
N GLY A 632 15.21 -35.82 53.76
CA GLY A 632 16.17 -36.65 52.99
C GLY A 632 15.94 -36.73 51.48
N LEU A 633 14.90 -36.02 50.94
CA LEU A 633 14.64 -35.94 49.49
C LEU A 633 15.32 -34.72 48.86
N GLY A 634 16.65 -34.80 48.68
CA GLY A 634 17.42 -33.72 48.07
C GLY A 634 17.15 -33.54 46.56
N PRO A 635 17.65 -32.44 45.95
CA PRO A 635 17.33 -32.06 44.55
C PRO A 635 17.67 -33.11 43.51
N VAL A 636 18.72 -33.88 43.70
CA VAL A 636 19.14 -34.98 42.82
C VAL A 636 18.10 -36.12 42.82
N ARG A 637 17.65 -36.53 44.02
CA ARG A 637 16.64 -37.59 44.18
C ARG A 637 15.27 -37.15 43.66
N LYS A 638 14.85 -35.90 43.88
CA LYS A 638 13.63 -35.32 43.33
C LYS A 638 13.62 -35.40 41.80
N LYS A 639 14.73 -35.00 41.15
CA LYS A 639 14.85 -35.04 39.69
C LYS A 639 14.84 -36.49 39.17
N ALA A 640 15.46 -37.42 39.87
CA ALA A 640 15.48 -38.84 39.50
C ALA A 640 14.09 -39.48 39.62
N LEU A 641 13.32 -39.20 40.70
CA LEU A 641 11.94 -39.64 40.87
C LEU A 641 11.02 -39.13 39.77
N LEU A 642 11.06 -37.83 39.50
CA LEU A 642 10.22 -37.22 38.44
C LEU A 642 10.60 -37.77 37.05
N LYS A 643 11.86 -38.09 36.81
CA LYS A 643 12.31 -38.74 35.58
C LYS A 643 11.78 -40.18 35.47
N HIS A 644 11.82 -40.96 36.57
CA HIS A 644 11.36 -42.34 36.60
C HIS A 644 9.83 -42.44 36.37
N PHE A 645 9.04 -41.65 37.09
CA PHE A 645 7.59 -41.65 36.99
C PHE A 645 7.05 -40.76 35.85
N LYS A 646 7.91 -40.11 35.06
CA LYS A 646 7.63 -39.23 33.94
C LYS A 646 6.79 -37.97 34.26
N SER A 647 6.00 -38.00 35.34
CA SER A 647 5.21 -36.84 35.80
C SER A 647 4.94 -36.92 37.30
N PHE A 648 4.72 -35.76 37.94
CA PHE A 648 4.31 -35.72 39.34
C PHE A 648 2.93 -36.37 39.54
N LYS A 649 2.03 -36.28 38.54
CA LYS A 649 0.73 -36.94 38.59
C LYS A 649 0.83 -38.46 38.73
N ASN A 650 1.78 -39.08 37.98
CA ASN A 650 2.05 -40.52 38.05
C ASN A 650 2.70 -40.88 39.37
N LEU A 651 3.65 -40.07 39.85
CA LEU A 651 4.27 -40.29 41.18
C LEU A 651 3.21 -40.20 42.30
N LYS A 652 2.26 -39.24 42.21
CA LYS A 652 1.18 -39.09 43.18
C LYS A 652 0.19 -40.26 43.14
N ALA A 653 0.02 -40.93 41.99
CA ALA A 653 -0.84 -42.09 41.80
C ALA A 653 -0.16 -43.44 42.12
N ALA A 654 1.17 -43.44 42.24
CA ALA A 654 1.96 -44.65 42.45
C ALA A 654 1.70 -45.29 43.83
N SER A 655 1.79 -46.60 43.89
CA SER A 655 1.73 -47.34 45.16
C SER A 655 3.08 -47.21 45.89
N LEU A 656 3.08 -47.52 47.18
CA LEU A 656 4.33 -47.56 47.96
C LEU A 656 5.33 -48.56 47.34
N GLN A 657 4.81 -49.69 46.82
CA GLN A 657 5.63 -50.69 46.18
C GLN A 657 6.33 -50.18 44.89
N ASP A 658 5.58 -49.41 44.07
CA ASP A 658 6.14 -48.78 42.83
C ASP A 658 7.29 -47.83 43.16
N ILE A 659 7.15 -47.04 44.27
CA ILE A 659 8.19 -46.11 44.72
C ILE A 659 9.44 -46.86 45.24
N LEU A 660 9.24 -47.97 45.95
CA LEU A 660 10.33 -48.82 46.44
C LEU A 660 11.05 -49.51 45.25
N ASP A 661 10.29 -50.06 44.31
CA ASP A 661 10.82 -50.79 43.15
C ASP A 661 11.60 -49.85 42.19
N ALA A 662 11.33 -48.56 42.19
CA ALA A 662 12.09 -47.56 41.45
C ALA A 662 13.56 -47.46 41.93
N LYS A 663 13.87 -47.85 43.16
CA LYS A 663 15.22 -47.82 43.77
C LYS A 663 15.94 -46.47 43.70
N VAL A 664 15.17 -45.39 43.63
CA VAL A 664 15.70 -44.01 43.51
C VAL A 664 15.94 -43.37 44.88
N VAL A 665 15.20 -43.81 45.88
CA VAL A 665 15.27 -43.31 47.28
C VAL A 665 15.38 -44.44 48.27
N PRO A 666 15.98 -44.22 49.48
CA PRO A 666 15.98 -45.18 50.55
C PRO A 666 14.56 -45.52 51.02
N VAL A 667 14.41 -46.70 51.65
CA VAL A 667 13.09 -47.21 52.10
C VAL A 667 12.43 -46.24 53.07
N GLU A 668 13.16 -45.62 53.98
CA GLU A 668 12.63 -44.63 54.95
C GLU A 668 12.08 -43.40 54.23
N VAL A 669 12.80 -42.85 53.26
CA VAL A 669 12.37 -41.68 52.44
C VAL A 669 11.18 -42.04 51.53
N ALA A 670 11.11 -43.28 51.03
CA ALA A 670 9.97 -43.76 50.23
C ALA A 670 8.68 -43.84 51.05
N ASN A 671 8.76 -44.31 52.30
CA ASN A 671 7.61 -44.37 53.20
C ASN A 671 7.12 -42.96 53.55
N GLU A 672 8.01 -42.04 53.87
CA GLU A 672 7.66 -40.65 54.19
C GLU A 672 7.08 -39.92 52.95
N LEU A 673 7.67 -40.08 51.79
CA LEU A 673 7.15 -39.57 50.54
C LEU A 673 5.72 -40.07 50.25
N TYR A 674 5.50 -41.36 50.43
CA TYR A 674 4.18 -41.96 50.22
C TYR A 674 3.14 -41.43 51.22
N ALA A 675 3.51 -41.25 52.49
CA ALA A 675 2.64 -40.64 53.49
C ALA A 675 2.24 -39.21 53.15
N VAL A 676 3.22 -38.38 52.79
CA VAL A 676 2.97 -36.97 52.36
C VAL A 676 2.09 -36.94 51.11
N LEU A 677 2.34 -37.77 50.12
CA LEU A 677 1.53 -37.81 48.89
C LEU A 677 0.09 -38.26 49.15
N ARG A 678 -0.15 -39.15 50.12
CA ARG A 678 -1.48 -39.60 50.53
C ARG A 678 -2.26 -38.51 51.27
N GLN A 679 -1.61 -37.79 52.16
CA GLN A 679 -2.21 -36.69 52.92
C GLN A 679 -2.72 -35.62 51.93
N TYR A 680 -1.94 -35.19 50.98
CA TYR A 680 -2.38 -34.24 49.95
C TYR A 680 -3.49 -34.79 49.00
N ASN A 681 -3.57 -36.10 48.80
CA ASN A 681 -4.69 -36.72 48.06
C ASN A 681 -6.01 -36.66 48.81
N THR A 682 -5.98 -36.68 50.13
CA THR A 682 -7.17 -36.67 51.01
C THR A 682 -7.69 -35.22 51.15
N GLU A 683 -6.78 -34.25 51.33
CA GLU A 683 -7.12 -32.85 51.42
C GLU A 683 -7.72 -32.31 50.09
N ALA A 684 -7.17 -32.70 48.95
CA ALA A 684 -7.70 -32.32 47.62
C ALA A 684 -9.10 -32.90 47.33
N LYS A 685 -9.50 -34.01 47.99
CA LYS A 685 -10.83 -34.57 47.89
C LYS A 685 -11.84 -33.86 48.78
N SER A 686 -11.43 -33.36 49.95
CA SER A 686 -12.30 -32.62 50.84
C SER A 686 -12.62 -31.20 50.33
N GLU A 687 -11.69 -30.51 49.64
CA GLU A 687 -11.99 -29.20 49.05
C GLU A 687 -12.97 -29.24 47.85
N VAL A 688 -13.02 -30.36 47.12
CA VAL A 688 -13.96 -30.53 45.99
C VAL A 688 -15.40 -30.78 46.49
N VAL A 689 -15.58 -31.26 47.73
CA VAL A 689 -16.95 -31.53 48.31
C VAL A 689 -17.55 -30.27 48.92
N VAL A 690 -16.74 -29.27 49.33
CA VAL A 690 -17.25 -28.03 49.94
C VAL A 690 -17.54 -26.93 48.89
N GLY A 691 -17.05 -27.07 47.66
CA GLY A 691 -17.31 -26.11 46.60
C GLY A 691 -18.53 -26.37 45.70
N GLY A 692 -19.36 -27.37 46.04
CA GLY A 692 -20.52 -27.83 45.23
C GLY A 692 -21.90 -27.39 45.69
N GLU A 693 -22.00 -26.61 46.78
CA GLU A 693 -23.30 -26.09 47.26
C GLU A 693 -23.30 -24.56 47.24
N GLY A 694 -23.56 -23.98 46.08
CA GLY A 694 -23.73 -22.53 45.97
C GLY A 694 -23.82 -22.04 44.55
N GLU A 695 -24.78 -22.52 43.76
CA GLU A 695 -25.44 -21.79 42.65
C GLU A 695 -26.63 -22.65 42.18
N ALA A 696 -27.79 -22.32 42.72
CA ALA A 696 -29.11 -22.62 42.15
C ALA A 696 -29.77 -21.31 41.74
#